data_823508e8a3110b6100d861fb50472b37
#
_entry.id   823508e8a3110b6100d861fb50472b37
#
_cell.length_a   1.000
_cell.length_b   1.000
_cell.length_c   1.000
_cell.angle_alpha   90.00
_cell.angle_beta   90.00
_cell.angle_gamma   90.00
#
_symmetry.space_group_name_H-M   'P 1'
#
loop_
_entity.id
_entity.type
_entity.pdbx_description
1 polymer ?
#
loop_
_entity_poly.entity_id
_entity_poly.type
_entity_poly.pdbx_seq_one_letter_code
_entity_poly.pdbx_strand_id
1 'polypeptide(L)'
;MVDTLGTLKACLALLPFMFAPGYVVGWALDLFEYRQRRPILRLILAVPLSIAICPMLSYLLARFLEPGLRAFYIGVFAGCVLLLARDARRAKLRSVSKYIWVALGLMALWGAAAIGSMVDLQIGDKLYPPIVAYDHSVRTALTVAIARHVPPSNPFFANAAAPLRYHYLWLLFCSLPMKVFYLSPRCVVYAGVVWCGLGLLCVIALGLKFLVRVQTGIERKTLLAVGLLCVTGLDILPILYLGFGGHLWLSDMEWWNDAQITSWVGSLLWVPHHVGALIACFVAFLLLRHQADVHRNWATGPVIAAGMAFASAAGMSVYVTFTFVVAIALWALVLMARNGWLELAMFAGAGAVALLWALPFLVGLRGPASGAAFVEFALRPFPLGVLLAQRAGIDLRTPFALTVANALFLPINYGIELGFFLAVGVLRQRQLTSGRVEATTSELAAWTLVITSFLIGTFLRSSTISSNDLGWRCFLPAQLILLLWGTMIVHDCWFDRSSVAPPPALPPWVRGALATLLVLGILGTVYQVFMLRMFPILADRGAIRRGQTWVDMDRQFGKRAYALRSAYQVLDAKLPASAVLQGNPTTKDRVLHMLYSGHAAAAGDEGCATDFGGDPGLCAQRVQKLGVLFHRADGNSLDATCQEYGIDAVVVGDSDRVWRERPSWVWSRNPLVANDYVMAFRCGAAAANMQR
;
A
#
# COMPACT_ATOMS: atom_id res chain seq x y z
N MET A 1 10.38 -4.73 21.45
CA MET A 1 9.13 -4.71 22.26
C MET A 1 8.37 -3.38 22.17
N VAL A 2 9.02 -2.21 22.30
CA VAL A 2 8.33 -0.90 22.31
C VAL A 2 7.50 -0.68 21.04
N ASP A 3 8.04 -0.93 19.85
CA ASP A 3 7.30 -0.74 18.59
C ASP A 3 6.16 -1.74 18.39
N THR A 4 6.32 -2.97 18.85
CA THR A 4 5.26 -3.98 18.81
C THR A 4 4.07 -3.54 19.65
N LEU A 5 4.31 -3.12 20.90
CA LEU A 5 3.28 -2.58 21.79
C LEU A 5 2.68 -1.29 21.25
N GLY A 6 3.53 -0.39 20.72
CA GLY A 6 3.09 0.85 20.07
C GLY A 6 2.18 0.59 18.87
N THR A 7 2.51 -0.41 18.05
CA THR A 7 1.68 -0.81 16.90
C THR A 7 0.37 -1.44 17.32
N LEU A 8 0.39 -2.31 18.35
CA LEU A 8 -0.85 -2.86 18.92
C LEU A 8 -1.75 -1.77 19.50
N LYS A 9 -1.17 -0.80 20.25
CA LYS A 9 -1.89 0.37 20.73
C LYS A 9 -2.51 1.17 19.56
N ALA A 10 -1.75 1.37 18.47
CA ALA A 10 -2.24 2.05 17.29
C ALA A 10 -3.36 1.27 16.59
N CYS A 11 -3.28 -0.06 16.49
CA CYS A 11 -4.36 -0.90 15.96
C CYS A 11 -5.65 -0.74 16.77
N LEU A 12 -5.56 -0.73 18.10
CA LEU A 12 -6.71 -0.54 18.98
C LEU A 12 -7.28 0.88 18.87
N ALA A 13 -6.42 1.90 18.81
CA ALA A 13 -6.82 3.29 18.64
C ALA A 13 -7.51 3.56 17.29
N LEU A 14 -7.13 2.82 16.23
CA LEU A 14 -7.76 2.89 14.92
C LEU A 14 -9.11 2.16 14.86
N LEU A 15 -9.40 1.22 15.75
CA LEU A 15 -10.64 0.43 15.73
C LEU A 15 -11.91 1.30 15.58
N PRO A 16 -12.16 2.33 16.42
CA PRO A 16 -13.35 3.15 16.28
C PRO A 16 -13.41 3.88 14.92
N PHE A 17 -12.27 4.34 14.39
CA PHE A 17 -12.21 5.04 13.10
C PHE A 17 -12.46 4.10 11.92
N MET A 18 -11.95 2.89 11.97
CA MET A 18 -12.11 1.88 10.92
C MET A 18 -13.48 1.18 10.94
N PHE A 19 -14.21 1.27 12.04
CA PHE A 19 -15.46 0.54 12.22
C PHE A 19 -16.70 1.44 12.31
N ALA A 20 -16.68 2.44 13.22
CA ALA A 20 -17.89 3.18 13.58
C ALA A 20 -18.50 3.98 12.42
N PRO A 21 -17.72 4.69 11.57
CA PRO A 21 -18.30 5.45 10.47
C PRO A 21 -19.08 4.58 9.48
N GLY A 22 -18.49 3.46 9.05
CA GLY A 22 -19.15 2.55 8.12
C GLY A 22 -20.38 1.88 8.72
N TYR A 23 -20.38 1.60 10.04
CA TYR A 23 -21.54 1.07 10.73
C TYR A 23 -22.70 2.08 10.74
N VAL A 24 -22.42 3.34 11.08
CA VAL A 24 -23.44 4.41 11.14
C VAL A 24 -23.93 4.78 9.76
N VAL A 25 -23.04 5.00 8.80
CA VAL A 25 -23.41 5.36 7.42
C VAL A 25 -24.15 4.22 6.73
N GLY A 26 -23.66 2.98 6.91
CA GLY A 26 -24.35 1.80 6.39
C GLY A 26 -25.79 1.69 6.90
N TRP A 27 -25.99 1.96 8.19
CA TRP A 27 -27.30 1.95 8.81
C TRP A 27 -28.17 3.14 8.36
N ALA A 28 -27.60 4.36 8.32
CA ALA A 28 -28.34 5.58 7.99
C ALA A 28 -28.86 5.57 6.55
N LEU A 29 -28.01 5.17 5.60
CA LEU A 29 -28.33 5.11 4.17
C LEU A 29 -28.86 3.74 3.71
N ASP A 30 -28.99 2.78 4.63
CA ASP A 30 -29.43 1.40 4.38
C ASP A 30 -28.64 0.68 3.27
N LEU A 31 -27.32 0.94 3.21
CA LEU A 31 -26.45 0.42 2.16
C LEU A 31 -26.41 -1.11 2.18
N PHE A 32 -26.60 -1.77 1.04
CA PHE A 32 -26.71 -3.23 0.95
C PHE A 32 -27.84 -3.81 1.82
N GLU A 33 -28.97 -3.09 2.01
CA GLU A 33 -30.08 -3.45 2.92
C GLU A 33 -29.58 -3.64 4.37
N TYR A 34 -28.69 -2.77 4.82
CA TYR A 34 -27.93 -2.89 6.07
C TYR A 34 -28.79 -3.18 7.30
N ARG A 35 -29.97 -2.52 7.37
CA ARG A 35 -30.89 -2.63 8.51
C ARG A 35 -31.51 -4.03 8.64
N GLN A 36 -31.63 -4.75 7.51
CA GLN A 36 -32.22 -6.09 7.43
C GLN A 36 -31.17 -7.19 7.56
N ARG A 37 -29.88 -6.87 7.41
CA ARG A 37 -28.80 -7.86 7.46
C ARG A 37 -28.57 -8.40 8.86
N ARG A 38 -28.09 -9.64 8.92
CA ARG A 38 -27.64 -10.27 10.19
C ARG A 38 -26.51 -9.43 10.80
N PRO A 39 -26.41 -9.35 12.16
CA PRO A 39 -25.38 -8.54 12.82
C PRO A 39 -23.97 -8.80 12.30
N ILE A 40 -23.59 -10.07 12.08
CA ILE A 40 -22.25 -10.40 11.58
C ILE A 40 -21.95 -9.79 10.20
N LEU A 41 -22.93 -9.75 9.29
CA LEU A 41 -22.73 -9.14 7.98
C LEU A 41 -22.63 -7.61 8.10
N ARG A 42 -23.36 -6.99 9.04
CA ARG A 42 -23.21 -5.56 9.35
C ARG A 42 -21.80 -5.22 9.86
N LEU A 43 -21.24 -6.08 10.73
CA LEU A 43 -19.85 -5.92 11.18
C LEU A 43 -18.85 -6.04 10.03
N ILE A 44 -19.04 -7.02 9.13
CA ILE A 44 -18.20 -7.21 7.93
C ILE A 44 -18.31 -6.03 6.98
N LEU A 45 -19.50 -5.45 6.79
CA LEU A 45 -19.72 -4.28 5.92
C LEU A 45 -19.11 -2.99 6.49
N ALA A 46 -19.05 -2.85 7.82
CA ALA A 46 -18.66 -1.60 8.49
C ALA A 46 -17.24 -1.17 8.14
N VAL A 47 -16.27 -2.08 8.17
CA VAL A 47 -14.85 -1.75 7.91
C VAL A 47 -14.63 -1.28 6.46
N PRO A 48 -15.04 -2.01 5.42
CA PRO A 48 -14.89 -1.54 4.05
C PRO A 48 -15.62 -0.23 3.75
N LEU A 49 -16.80 -0.01 4.34
CA LEU A 49 -17.54 1.25 4.20
C LEU A 49 -16.79 2.42 4.85
N SER A 50 -16.17 2.22 6.02
CA SER A 50 -15.32 3.25 6.63
C SER A 50 -14.12 3.58 5.74
N ILE A 51 -13.40 2.57 5.23
CA ILE A 51 -12.26 2.74 4.32
C ILE A 51 -12.70 3.44 3.03
N ALA A 52 -13.89 3.14 2.53
CA ALA A 52 -14.41 3.70 1.30
C ALA A 52 -14.81 5.18 1.43
N ILE A 53 -15.39 5.59 2.55
CA ILE A 53 -16.02 6.91 2.69
C ILE A 53 -15.16 7.91 3.44
N CYS A 54 -14.51 7.46 4.54
CA CYS A 54 -13.88 8.39 5.49
C CYS A 54 -12.59 9.08 4.99
N PRO A 55 -11.73 8.52 4.16
CA PRO A 55 -10.50 9.21 3.77
C PRO A 55 -10.76 10.58 3.12
N MET A 56 -11.65 10.65 2.13
CA MET A 56 -12.01 11.91 1.47
C MET A 56 -12.78 12.85 2.40
N LEU A 57 -13.75 12.32 3.15
CA LEU A 57 -14.52 13.11 4.10
C LEU A 57 -13.62 13.74 5.16
N SER A 58 -12.67 12.97 5.71
CA SER A 58 -11.69 13.47 6.68
C SER A 58 -10.81 14.57 6.10
N TYR A 59 -10.39 14.43 4.83
CA TYR A 59 -9.63 15.45 4.14
C TYR A 59 -10.40 16.76 4.00
N LEU A 60 -11.63 16.69 3.55
CA LEU A 60 -12.47 17.89 3.37
C LEU A 60 -12.75 18.59 4.70
N LEU A 61 -13.09 17.81 5.72
CA LEU A 61 -13.31 18.35 7.06
C LEU A 61 -12.02 18.94 7.66
N ALA A 62 -10.89 18.25 7.53
CA ALA A 62 -9.61 18.76 8.04
C ALA A 62 -9.16 20.04 7.32
N ARG A 63 -9.43 20.15 6.02
CA ARG A 63 -9.02 21.30 5.20
C ARG A 63 -9.91 22.53 5.39
N PHE A 64 -11.23 22.34 5.45
CA PHE A 64 -12.18 23.45 5.38
C PHE A 64 -12.93 23.69 6.69
N LEU A 65 -12.99 22.70 7.59
CA LEU A 65 -13.79 22.75 8.81
C LEU A 65 -13.17 21.89 9.92
N GLU A 66 -11.98 22.24 10.39
CA GLU A 66 -11.26 21.44 11.39
C GLU A 66 -12.08 21.09 12.65
N PRO A 67 -12.87 22.04 13.26
CA PRO A 67 -13.78 21.68 14.36
C PRO A 67 -14.82 20.64 13.97
N GLY A 68 -15.29 20.68 12.71
CA GLY A 68 -16.26 19.73 12.16
C GLY A 68 -15.70 18.30 12.06
N LEU A 69 -14.40 18.13 11.87
CA LEU A 69 -13.76 16.80 11.88
C LEU A 69 -13.94 16.13 13.24
N ARG A 70 -13.68 16.85 14.32
CA ARG A 70 -13.85 16.33 15.69
C ARG A 70 -15.31 16.04 16.02
N ALA A 71 -16.20 16.99 15.71
CA ALA A 71 -17.65 16.83 15.92
C ALA A 71 -18.20 15.63 15.15
N PHE A 72 -17.78 15.45 13.90
CA PHE A 72 -18.18 14.30 13.07
C PHE A 72 -17.80 12.97 13.73
N TYR A 73 -16.53 12.78 14.14
CA TYR A 73 -16.11 11.51 14.73
C TYR A 73 -16.75 11.28 16.11
N ILE A 74 -16.91 12.30 16.94
CA ILE A 74 -17.64 12.19 18.22
C ILE A 74 -19.08 11.74 17.97
N GLY A 75 -19.80 12.40 17.05
CA GLY A 75 -21.17 12.05 16.69
C GLY A 75 -21.30 10.62 16.13
N VAL A 76 -20.37 10.22 15.26
CA VAL A 76 -20.32 8.89 14.70
C VAL A 76 -20.04 7.81 15.76
N PHE A 77 -19.12 8.07 16.70
CA PHE A 77 -18.83 7.13 17.78
C PHE A 77 -20.02 6.97 18.71
N ALA A 78 -20.66 8.08 19.11
CA ALA A 78 -21.88 8.04 19.92
C ALA A 78 -23.02 7.30 19.20
N GLY A 79 -23.26 7.62 17.92
CA GLY A 79 -24.24 6.94 17.09
C GLY A 79 -23.97 5.44 16.95
N CYS A 80 -22.72 5.05 16.77
CA CYS A 80 -22.33 3.65 16.69
C CYS A 80 -22.62 2.89 17.99
N VAL A 81 -22.27 3.46 19.14
CA VAL A 81 -22.53 2.88 20.45
C VAL A 81 -24.04 2.69 20.65
N LEU A 82 -24.85 3.70 20.33
CA LEU A 82 -26.32 3.61 20.44
C LEU A 82 -26.90 2.51 19.55
N LEU A 83 -26.43 2.42 18.28
CA LEU A 83 -26.87 1.40 17.35
C LEU A 83 -26.45 -0.01 17.78
N LEU A 84 -25.23 -0.19 18.27
CA LEU A 84 -24.74 -1.47 18.80
C LEU A 84 -25.50 -1.88 20.06
N ALA A 85 -25.76 -0.96 20.96
CA ALA A 85 -26.57 -1.22 22.17
C ALA A 85 -28.00 -1.67 21.82
N ARG A 86 -28.61 -1.00 20.81
CA ARG A 86 -29.92 -1.40 20.28
C ARG A 86 -29.88 -2.81 19.66
N ASP A 87 -28.85 -3.08 18.86
CA ASP A 87 -28.71 -4.37 18.20
C ASP A 87 -28.43 -5.50 19.20
N ALA A 88 -27.62 -5.24 20.25
CA ALA A 88 -27.37 -6.17 21.33
C ALA A 88 -28.65 -6.52 22.11
N ARG A 89 -29.50 -5.53 22.41
CA ARG A 89 -30.82 -5.76 23.07
C ARG A 89 -31.77 -6.63 22.24
N ARG A 90 -31.63 -6.59 20.91
CA ARG A 90 -32.46 -7.38 19.99
C ARG A 90 -31.86 -8.74 19.65
N ALA A 91 -30.57 -8.92 19.92
CA ALA A 91 -29.88 -10.18 19.66
C ALA A 91 -30.33 -11.22 20.67
N LYS A 92 -31.06 -12.25 20.20
CA LYS A 92 -31.19 -13.49 20.99
C LYS A 92 -29.81 -14.13 21.07
N LEU A 93 -29.36 -14.48 22.29
CA LEU A 93 -28.12 -15.23 22.51
C LEU A 93 -28.20 -16.56 21.74
N ARG A 94 -27.68 -16.58 20.52
CA ARG A 94 -27.48 -17.81 19.74
C ARG A 94 -26.04 -18.23 19.92
N SER A 95 -25.81 -19.55 19.93
CA SER A 95 -24.45 -20.09 19.97
C SER A 95 -23.58 -19.44 18.86
N VAL A 96 -22.42 -18.95 19.23
CA VAL A 96 -21.46 -18.34 18.30
C VAL A 96 -20.97 -19.43 17.35
N SER A 97 -21.13 -19.22 16.04
CA SER A 97 -20.66 -20.15 15.02
C SER A 97 -19.16 -20.40 15.14
N LYS A 98 -18.72 -21.67 15.03
CA LYS A 98 -17.29 -22.01 14.99
C LYS A 98 -16.49 -21.22 13.95
N TYR A 99 -17.09 -20.82 12.85
CA TYR A 99 -16.44 -20.03 11.80
C TYR A 99 -16.09 -18.61 12.26
N ILE A 100 -16.79 -18.05 13.24
CA ILE A 100 -16.44 -16.74 13.82
C ILE A 100 -15.12 -16.85 14.59
N TRP A 101 -14.94 -17.91 15.36
CA TRP A 101 -13.68 -18.17 16.08
C TRP A 101 -12.51 -18.38 15.11
N VAL A 102 -12.72 -19.12 14.03
CA VAL A 102 -11.70 -19.29 12.97
C VAL A 102 -11.38 -17.96 12.30
N ALA A 103 -12.39 -17.15 11.98
CA ALA A 103 -12.16 -15.82 11.39
C ALA A 103 -11.37 -14.91 12.33
N LEU A 104 -11.72 -14.87 13.63
CA LEU A 104 -10.96 -14.11 14.63
C LEU A 104 -9.52 -14.62 14.75
N GLY A 105 -9.31 -15.93 14.73
CA GLY A 105 -7.98 -16.54 14.72
C GLY A 105 -7.15 -16.12 13.50
N LEU A 106 -7.74 -16.12 12.29
CA LEU A 106 -7.08 -15.65 11.07
C LEU A 106 -6.79 -14.16 11.10
N MET A 107 -7.69 -13.35 11.65
CA MET A 107 -7.45 -11.91 11.84
C MET A 107 -6.28 -11.67 12.80
N ALA A 108 -6.22 -12.40 13.91
CA ALA A 108 -5.11 -12.34 14.85
C ALA A 108 -3.80 -12.81 14.22
N LEU A 109 -3.84 -13.91 13.45
CA LEU A 109 -2.69 -14.44 12.72
C LEU A 109 -2.18 -13.42 11.68
N TRP A 110 -3.07 -12.79 10.92
CA TRP A 110 -2.71 -11.71 10.00
C TRP A 110 -2.05 -10.55 10.75
N GLY A 111 -2.66 -10.08 11.85
CA GLY A 111 -2.10 -9.00 12.66
C GLY A 111 -0.71 -9.33 13.18
N ALA A 112 -0.51 -10.55 13.69
CA ALA A 112 0.78 -11.02 14.18
C ALA A 112 1.82 -11.12 13.04
N ALA A 113 1.44 -11.68 11.88
CA ALA A 113 2.31 -11.80 10.73
C ALA A 113 2.71 -10.43 10.17
N ALA A 114 1.76 -9.49 10.01
CA ALA A 114 2.02 -8.15 9.52
C ALA A 114 2.93 -7.38 10.49
N ILE A 115 2.62 -7.35 11.78
CA ILE A 115 3.45 -6.68 12.79
C ILE A 115 4.83 -7.32 12.84
N GLY A 116 4.92 -8.64 12.86
CA GLY A 116 6.19 -9.38 12.87
C GLY A 116 7.05 -9.11 11.63
N SER A 117 6.44 -8.86 10.48
CA SER A 117 7.15 -8.55 9.23
C SER A 117 7.64 -7.09 9.16
N MET A 118 7.01 -6.15 9.88
CA MET A 118 7.27 -4.70 9.74
C MET A 118 8.06 -4.08 10.89
N VAL A 119 7.90 -4.60 12.12
CA VAL A 119 8.55 -4.05 13.31
C VAL A 119 10.03 -4.43 13.34
N ASP A 120 10.90 -3.49 13.71
CA ASP A 120 12.32 -3.75 13.82
C ASP A 120 12.63 -4.89 14.80
N LEU A 121 13.55 -5.77 14.43
CA LEU A 121 14.06 -6.83 15.30
C LEU A 121 15.34 -6.37 15.99
N GLN A 122 15.30 -6.29 17.29
CA GLN A 122 16.50 -6.00 18.09
C GLN A 122 17.13 -7.30 18.59
N ILE A 123 18.42 -7.48 18.32
CA ILE A 123 19.23 -8.59 18.82
C ILE A 123 20.48 -8.00 19.49
N GLY A 124 20.48 -7.95 20.82
CA GLY A 124 21.53 -7.27 21.60
C GLY A 124 21.58 -5.77 21.29
N ASP A 125 22.74 -5.31 20.85
CA ASP A 125 23.06 -3.94 20.44
C ASP A 125 22.83 -3.67 18.95
N LYS A 126 22.20 -4.60 18.24
CA LYS A 126 21.88 -4.51 16.82
C LYS A 126 20.39 -4.39 16.57
N LEU A 127 20.01 -3.58 15.59
CA LEU A 127 18.64 -3.37 15.16
C LEU A 127 18.51 -3.69 13.67
N TYR A 128 17.53 -4.51 13.32
CA TYR A 128 17.28 -4.96 11.96
C TYR A 128 15.90 -4.52 11.49
N PRO A 129 15.78 -3.34 10.82
CA PRO A 129 14.58 -2.98 10.13
C PRO A 129 14.37 -3.93 8.95
N PRO A 130 13.11 -4.32 8.66
CA PRO A 130 12.81 -5.16 7.51
C PRO A 130 13.00 -4.40 6.19
N ILE A 131 13.07 -5.10 5.06
CA ILE A 131 13.26 -4.45 3.75
C ILE A 131 12.14 -3.47 3.42
N VAL A 132 10.90 -3.75 3.79
CA VAL A 132 9.76 -2.83 3.61
C VAL A 132 9.95 -1.47 4.31
N ALA A 133 10.93 -1.34 5.20
CA ALA A 133 11.28 -0.08 5.85
C ALA A 133 11.68 1.01 4.84
N TYR A 134 12.13 0.64 3.64
CA TYR A 134 12.38 1.59 2.55
C TYR A 134 11.16 2.46 2.28
N ASP A 135 10.06 1.85 1.91
CA ASP A 135 8.80 2.56 1.64
C ASP A 135 8.13 3.12 2.91
N HIS A 136 8.26 2.41 4.03
CA HIS A 136 7.70 2.88 5.30
C HIS A 136 8.44 4.09 5.87
N SER A 137 9.69 4.32 5.51
CA SER A 137 10.41 5.55 5.86
C SER A 137 9.73 6.78 5.25
N VAL A 138 9.42 6.70 3.95
CA VAL A 138 8.68 7.75 3.23
C VAL A 138 7.31 7.97 3.85
N ARG A 139 6.54 6.91 4.08
CA ARG A 139 5.19 7.01 4.68
C ARG A 139 5.21 7.56 6.09
N THR A 140 6.23 7.22 6.89
CA THR A 140 6.40 7.78 8.23
C THR A 140 6.62 9.28 8.16
N ALA A 141 7.54 9.76 7.32
CA ALA A 141 7.80 11.19 7.12
C ALA A 141 6.55 11.93 6.61
N LEU A 142 5.83 11.35 5.63
CA LEU A 142 4.56 11.92 5.15
C LEU A 142 3.50 11.99 6.26
N THR A 143 3.39 10.96 7.10
CA THR A 143 2.45 10.93 8.24
C THR A 143 2.75 12.03 9.26
N VAL A 144 4.03 12.32 9.51
CA VAL A 144 4.46 13.46 10.35
C VAL A 144 3.97 14.78 9.75
N ALA A 145 4.19 15.00 8.45
CA ALA A 145 3.76 16.23 7.79
C ALA A 145 2.24 16.41 7.80
N ILE A 146 1.49 15.33 7.49
CA ILE A 146 0.02 15.30 7.49
C ILE A 146 -0.55 15.60 8.87
N ALA A 147 0.06 15.08 9.93
CA ALA A 147 -0.39 15.32 11.29
C ALA A 147 -0.22 16.80 11.74
N ARG A 148 0.63 17.56 11.07
CA ARG A 148 0.84 19.00 11.37
C ARG A 148 -0.25 19.86 10.77
N HIS A 149 -0.51 19.72 9.48
CA HIS A 149 -1.54 20.48 8.77
C HIS A 149 -2.00 19.74 7.50
N VAL A 150 -3.19 20.09 7.00
CA VAL A 150 -3.78 19.60 5.76
C VAL A 150 -4.18 20.79 4.89
N PRO A 151 -3.71 20.90 3.63
CA PRO A 151 -2.79 20.01 2.92
C PRO A 151 -1.36 20.11 3.47
N PRO A 152 -0.61 18.98 3.50
CA PRO A 152 0.74 18.95 4.03
C PRO A 152 1.78 19.55 3.08
N SER A 153 2.91 20.01 3.62
CA SER A 153 4.12 20.34 2.88
C SER A 153 5.00 19.11 2.65
N ASN A 154 5.91 19.16 1.68
CA ASN A 154 6.88 18.11 1.43
C ASN A 154 7.89 17.99 2.61
N PRO A 155 7.90 16.90 3.39
CA PRO A 155 8.78 16.76 4.56
C PRO A 155 10.26 16.51 4.18
N PHE A 156 10.54 16.22 2.91
CA PHE A 156 11.89 16.01 2.39
C PHE A 156 12.49 17.29 1.82
N PHE A 157 11.75 18.39 1.83
CA PHE A 157 12.12 19.66 1.27
C PHE A 157 11.55 20.80 2.12
N ALA A 158 11.86 20.77 3.42
CA ALA A 158 11.38 21.75 4.37
C ALA A 158 11.78 23.16 3.99
N ASN A 159 10.92 24.14 4.34
CA ASN A 159 11.12 25.57 4.07
C ASN A 159 11.32 25.96 2.60
N ALA A 160 10.90 25.09 1.67
CA ALA A 160 10.99 25.33 0.25
C ALA A 160 9.65 25.73 -0.40
N ALA A 161 8.61 26.03 0.40
CA ALA A 161 7.25 26.31 -0.09
C ALA A 161 6.72 25.23 -1.06
N ALA A 162 7.13 23.96 -0.87
CA ALA A 162 6.78 22.84 -1.72
C ALA A 162 5.56 22.09 -1.12
N PRO A 163 4.36 22.22 -1.70
CA PRO A 163 3.21 21.44 -1.26
C PRO A 163 3.41 19.98 -1.61
N LEU A 164 2.90 19.08 -0.74
CA LEU A 164 2.94 17.65 -1.01
C LEU A 164 1.93 17.28 -2.11
N ARG A 165 2.40 16.71 -3.21
CA ARG A 165 1.63 16.28 -4.38
C ARG A 165 1.62 14.75 -4.46
N TYR A 166 0.98 14.12 -3.49
CA TYR A 166 0.93 12.67 -3.35
C TYR A 166 -0.47 12.19 -2.98
N HIS A 167 -0.79 10.95 -3.25
CA HIS A 167 -2.07 10.33 -2.89
C HIS A 167 -2.03 9.86 -1.42
N TYR A 168 -2.13 10.79 -0.48
CA TYR A 168 -1.90 10.58 0.95
C TYR A 168 -3.15 10.33 1.80
N LEU A 169 -4.34 10.21 1.23
CA LEU A 169 -5.57 10.13 2.03
C LEU A 169 -5.65 8.88 2.92
N TRP A 170 -4.99 7.79 2.53
CA TRP A 170 -4.84 6.63 3.42
C TRP A 170 -4.06 6.97 4.68
N LEU A 171 -2.93 7.65 4.53
CA LEU A 171 -2.09 8.07 5.65
C LEU A 171 -2.80 9.10 6.53
N LEU A 172 -3.54 10.03 5.92
CA LEU A 172 -4.38 10.98 6.66
C LEU A 172 -5.41 10.25 7.52
N PHE A 173 -6.14 9.30 6.95
CA PHE A 173 -7.14 8.54 7.68
C PHE A 173 -6.53 7.72 8.84
N CYS A 174 -5.40 7.08 8.61
CA CYS A 174 -4.68 6.36 9.65
C CYS A 174 -4.12 7.30 10.74
N SER A 175 -3.76 8.53 10.41
CA SER A 175 -3.17 9.49 11.38
C SER A 175 -4.18 10.13 12.32
N LEU A 176 -5.49 10.01 12.09
CA LEU A 176 -6.53 10.68 12.88
C LEU A 176 -6.43 10.45 14.41
N PRO A 177 -6.19 9.23 14.91
CA PRO A 177 -6.06 8.99 16.34
C PRO A 177 -4.72 9.44 16.93
N MET A 178 -3.75 9.86 16.10
CA MET A 178 -2.36 10.02 16.49
C MET A 178 -2.18 11.03 17.63
N LYS A 179 -2.79 12.21 17.51
CA LYS A 179 -2.70 13.28 18.52
C LYS A 179 -3.46 12.94 19.80
N VAL A 180 -4.60 12.25 19.69
CA VAL A 180 -5.45 11.91 20.85
C VAL A 180 -4.81 10.84 21.72
N PHE A 181 -4.17 9.86 21.10
CA PHE A 181 -3.60 8.69 21.80
C PHE A 181 -2.07 8.74 21.90
N TYR A 182 -1.42 9.85 21.51
CA TYR A 182 0.04 10.00 21.51
C TYR A 182 0.75 8.83 20.82
N LEU A 183 0.36 8.56 19.56
CA LEU A 183 0.89 7.45 18.78
C LEU A 183 2.10 7.89 17.96
N SER A 184 3.10 7.01 17.85
CA SER A 184 4.22 7.21 16.93
C SER A 184 3.73 7.12 15.47
N PRO A 185 4.16 8.03 14.57
CA PRO A 185 3.82 7.96 13.13
C PRO A 185 4.08 6.60 12.51
N ARG A 186 5.22 5.98 12.82
CA ARG A 186 5.59 4.66 12.32
C ARG A 186 4.62 3.57 12.79
N CYS A 187 4.23 3.58 14.06
CA CYS A 187 3.24 2.62 14.58
C CYS A 187 1.87 2.78 13.92
N VAL A 188 1.49 4.01 13.58
CA VAL A 188 0.24 4.30 12.85
C VAL A 188 0.30 3.77 11.41
N VAL A 189 1.42 3.95 10.72
CA VAL A 189 1.63 3.37 9.37
C VAL A 189 1.49 1.84 9.42
N TYR A 190 2.12 1.17 10.39
CA TYR A 190 2.04 -0.28 10.56
C TYR A 190 0.62 -0.75 10.93
N ALA A 191 -0.06 -0.04 11.80
CA ALA A 191 -1.45 -0.33 12.14
C ALA A 191 -2.38 -0.17 10.91
N GLY A 192 -2.09 0.80 10.04
CA GLY A 192 -2.77 0.97 8.76
C GLY A 192 -2.65 -0.26 7.86
N VAL A 193 -1.47 -0.91 7.81
CA VAL A 193 -1.28 -2.19 7.08
C VAL A 193 -2.18 -3.29 7.64
N VAL A 194 -2.22 -3.43 8.96
CA VAL A 194 -3.07 -4.45 9.62
C VAL A 194 -4.54 -4.23 9.25
N TRP A 195 -5.04 -3.00 9.38
CA TRP A 195 -6.43 -2.66 9.06
C TRP A 195 -6.76 -2.76 7.58
N CYS A 196 -5.82 -2.46 6.68
CA CYS A 196 -5.99 -2.66 5.25
C CYS A 196 -6.23 -4.14 4.92
N GLY A 197 -5.43 -5.05 5.50
CA GLY A 197 -5.63 -6.48 5.33
C GLY A 197 -6.98 -6.96 5.88
N LEU A 198 -7.39 -6.48 7.07
CA LEU A 198 -8.72 -6.78 7.62
C LEU A 198 -9.85 -6.27 6.70
N GLY A 199 -9.69 -5.07 6.11
CA GLY A 199 -10.62 -4.54 5.12
C GLY A 199 -10.70 -5.42 3.87
N LEU A 200 -9.56 -5.93 3.38
CA LEU A 200 -9.52 -6.84 2.23
C LEU A 200 -10.23 -8.17 2.53
N LEU A 201 -10.04 -8.75 3.72
CA LEU A 201 -10.77 -9.96 4.14
C LEU A 201 -12.29 -9.74 4.10
N CYS A 202 -12.75 -8.59 4.58
CA CYS A 202 -14.17 -8.23 4.51
C CYS A 202 -14.64 -8.09 3.05
N VAL A 203 -13.87 -7.42 2.19
CA VAL A 203 -14.19 -7.24 0.75
C VAL A 203 -14.26 -8.56 -0.01
N ILE A 204 -13.40 -9.53 0.30
CA ILE A 204 -13.48 -10.89 -0.26
C ILE A 204 -14.85 -11.53 0.08
N ALA A 205 -15.28 -11.45 1.35
CA ALA A 205 -16.59 -11.97 1.75
C ALA A 205 -17.74 -11.26 1.02
N LEU A 206 -17.64 -9.93 0.81
CA LEU A 206 -18.62 -9.17 0.05
C LEU A 206 -18.61 -9.55 -1.44
N GLY A 207 -17.44 -9.73 -2.04
CA GLY A 207 -17.30 -10.19 -3.43
C GLY A 207 -17.94 -11.56 -3.65
N LEU A 208 -17.70 -12.52 -2.75
CA LEU A 208 -18.35 -13.83 -2.78
C LEU A 208 -19.88 -13.71 -2.64
N LYS A 209 -20.35 -12.81 -1.75
CA LYS A 209 -21.80 -12.64 -1.49
C LYS A 209 -22.53 -11.91 -2.60
N PHE A 210 -22.00 -10.78 -3.05
CA PHE A 210 -22.74 -9.85 -3.92
C PHE A 210 -22.35 -9.95 -5.39
N LEU A 211 -21.11 -10.33 -5.74
CA LEU A 211 -20.69 -10.48 -7.13
C LEU A 211 -20.83 -11.94 -7.61
N VAL A 212 -20.18 -12.89 -6.90
CA VAL A 212 -20.25 -14.32 -7.24
C VAL A 212 -21.60 -14.93 -6.84
N ARG A 213 -22.33 -14.30 -5.91
CA ARG A 213 -23.67 -14.70 -5.44
C ARG A 213 -23.69 -16.10 -4.80
N VAL A 214 -22.69 -16.41 -4.00
CA VAL A 214 -22.63 -17.65 -3.23
C VAL A 214 -23.83 -17.78 -2.30
N GLN A 215 -24.62 -18.85 -2.47
CA GLN A 215 -25.83 -19.09 -1.67
C GLN A 215 -25.53 -19.90 -0.41
N THR A 216 -24.65 -20.90 -0.50
CA THR A 216 -24.36 -21.85 0.57
C THR A 216 -22.86 -21.93 0.87
N GLY A 217 -22.51 -22.17 2.14
CA GLY A 217 -21.12 -22.38 2.54
C GLY A 217 -20.20 -21.16 2.38
N ILE A 218 -20.76 -19.94 2.45
CA ILE A 218 -20.01 -18.70 2.22
C ILE A 218 -18.83 -18.57 3.20
N GLU A 219 -18.99 -19.03 4.46
CA GLU A 219 -17.94 -18.99 5.46
C GLU A 219 -16.73 -19.83 5.06
N ARG A 220 -16.98 -21.07 4.59
CA ARG A 220 -15.90 -21.96 4.11
C ARG A 220 -15.20 -21.39 2.89
N LYS A 221 -15.97 -20.85 1.94
CA LYS A 221 -15.43 -20.25 0.73
C LYS A 221 -14.63 -18.98 1.04
N THR A 222 -15.08 -18.18 2.01
CA THR A 222 -14.30 -17.02 2.48
C THR A 222 -12.98 -17.48 3.12
N LEU A 223 -12.98 -18.51 3.97
CA LEU A 223 -11.74 -19.03 4.55
C LEU A 223 -10.78 -19.58 3.50
N LEU A 224 -11.31 -20.25 2.48
CA LEU A 224 -10.51 -20.72 1.34
C LEU A 224 -9.91 -19.57 0.55
N ALA A 225 -10.70 -18.53 0.26
CA ALA A 225 -10.23 -17.32 -0.42
C ALA A 225 -9.11 -16.62 0.37
N VAL A 226 -9.23 -16.57 1.70
CA VAL A 226 -8.17 -16.05 2.59
C VAL A 226 -6.90 -16.88 2.46
N GLY A 227 -6.99 -18.20 2.40
CA GLY A 227 -5.84 -19.07 2.13
C GLY A 227 -5.18 -18.77 0.77
N LEU A 228 -5.98 -18.48 -0.26
CA LEU A 228 -5.48 -18.14 -1.58
C LEU A 228 -4.79 -16.76 -1.67
N LEU A 229 -4.93 -15.88 -0.67
CA LEU A 229 -4.11 -14.66 -0.56
C LEU A 229 -2.63 -14.98 -0.36
N CYS A 230 -2.30 -16.17 0.14
CA CYS A 230 -0.93 -16.66 0.30
C CYS A 230 -0.39 -17.34 -0.97
N VAL A 231 -1.04 -17.20 -2.11
CA VAL A 231 -0.59 -17.73 -3.40
C VAL A 231 -0.09 -16.57 -4.25
N THR A 232 1.18 -16.64 -4.66
CA THR A 232 1.80 -15.70 -5.61
C THR A 232 1.78 -16.30 -7.02
N GLY A 233 2.48 -15.64 -7.96
CA GLY A 233 2.87 -16.21 -9.23
C GLY A 233 3.89 -17.35 -9.10
N LEU A 234 4.59 -17.63 -10.18
CA LEU A 234 5.68 -18.61 -10.24
C LEU A 234 7.06 -17.95 -10.09
N ASP A 235 7.13 -16.78 -9.47
CA ASP A 235 8.34 -15.96 -9.28
C ASP A 235 9.47 -16.71 -8.58
N ILE A 236 9.12 -17.74 -7.81
CA ILE A 236 10.10 -18.63 -7.19
C ILE A 236 11.00 -19.32 -8.22
N LEU A 237 10.53 -19.55 -9.46
CA LEU A 237 11.30 -20.20 -10.51
C LEU A 237 12.42 -19.30 -11.05
N PRO A 238 12.18 -18.03 -11.48
CA PRO A 238 13.25 -17.10 -11.81
C PRO A 238 14.23 -16.87 -10.64
N ILE A 239 13.75 -16.80 -9.41
CA ILE A 239 14.60 -16.62 -8.22
C ILE A 239 15.57 -17.79 -8.05
N LEU A 240 15.07 -19.03 -8.15
CA LEU A 240 15.92 -20.23 -8.09
C LEU A 240 16.93 -20.26 -9.24
N TYR A 241 16.48 -19.92 -10.46
CA TYR A 241 17.37 -19.85 -11.63
C TYR A 241 18.49 -18.83 -11.43
N LEU A 242 18.19 -17.63 -10.97
CA LEU A 242 19.16 -16.58 -10.69
C LEU A 242 20.09 -16.94 -9.53
N GLY A 243 19.57 -17.59 -8.48
CA GLY A 243 20.33 -18.06 -7.32
C GLY A 243 21.34 -19.17 -7.71
N PHE A 244 20.90 -20.19 -8.45
CA PHE A 244 21.76 -21.27 -8.91
C PHE A 244 22.77 -20.83 -9.97
N GLY A 245 22.44 -19.79 -10.76
CA GLY A 245 23.36 -19.18 -11.73
C GLY A 245 24.51 -18.37 -11.11
N GLY A 246 24.67 -18.34 -9.78
CA GLY A 246 25.69 -17.56 -9.09
C GLY A 246 25.40 -16.07 -9.01
N HIS A 247 24.18 -15.66 -9.36
CA HIS A 247 23.69 -14.30 -9.18
C HIS A 247 23.33 -14.04 -7.70
N LEU A 248 23.21 -12.77 -7.35
CA LEU A 248 22.87 -12.35 -5.99
C LEU A 248 21.49 -12.87 -5.57
N TRP A 249 21.36 -13.24 -4.29
CA TRP A 249 20.06 -13.48 -3.70
C TRP A 249 19.25 -12.18 -3.75
N LEU A 250 18.05 -12.25 -4.30
CA LEU A 250 17.17 -11.09 -4.36
C LEU A 250 16.56 -10.86 -2.98
N SER A 251 16.63 -9.61 -2.52
CA SER A 251 16.03 -9.19 -1.24
C SER A 251 14.50 -9.22 -1.26
N ASP A 252 13.92 -9.05 -2.43
CA ASP A 252 12.49 -9.19 -2.70
C ASP A 252 12.29 -10.14 -3.89
N MET A 253 11.28 -10.96 -3.80
CA MET A 253 10.96 -11.95 -4.80
C MET A 253 10.57 -11.33 -6.15
N GLU A 254 9.97 -10.15 -6.15
CA GLU A 254 9.42 -9.50 -7.33
C GLU A 254 10.45 -8.62 -8.08
N TRP A 255 11.63 -8.35 -7.51
CA TRP A 255 12.64 -7.46 -8.11
C TRP A 255 13.41 -8.03 -9.29
N TRP A 256 13.18 -9.28 -9.66
CA TRP A 256 13.72 -9.86 -10.89
C TRP A 256 13.06 -9.32 -12.17
N ASN A 257 11.90 -8.68 -12.04
CA ASN A 257 11.08 -8.18 -13.14
C ASN A 257 10.59 -6.75 -12.89
N ASP A 258 11.04 -5.79 -13.71
CA ASP A 258 10.60 -4.39 -13.64
C ASP A 258 9.09 -4.21 -13.93
N ALA A 259 8.46 -5.22 -14.53
CA ALA A 259 7.03 -5.25 -14.81
C ALA A 259 6.31 -6.27 -13.92
N GLN A 260 6.60 -6.29 -12.65
CA GLN A 260 6.01 -7.20 -11.67
C GLN A 260 4.50 -7.05 -11.53
N ILE A 261 3.81 -8.14 -11.19
CA ILE A 261 2.44 -8.13 -10.66
C ILE A 261 2.53 -8.48 -9.18
N THR A 262 2.50 -7.44 -8.35
CA THR A 262 2.76 -7.56 -6.92
C THR A 262 1.80 -8.55 -6.26
N SER A 263 2.33 -9.50 -5.51
CA SER A 263 1.56 -10.46 -4.70
C SER A 263 0.66 -9.76 -3.68
N TRP A 264 -0.37 -10.45 -3.19
CA TRP A 264 -1.25 -9.90 -2.16
C TRP A 264 -0.51 -9.53 -0.88
N VAL A 265 0.41 -10.40 -0.43
CA VAL A 265 1.23 -10.14 0.76
C VAL A 265 2.17 -8.96 0.50
N GLY A 266 2.81 -8.91 -0.65
CA GLY A 266 3.61 -7.76 -1.09
C GLY A 266 2.79 -6.48 -1.12
N SER A 267 1.64 -6.48 -1.80
CA SER A 267 0.75 -5.32 -1.90
C SER A 267 0.29 -4.80 -0.54
N LEU A 268 -0.02 -5.68 0.41
CA LEU A 268 -0.42 -5.29 1.76
C LEU A 268 0.74 -4.73 2.58
N LEU A 269 1.91 -5.40 2.56
CA LEU A 269 3.05 -5.01 3.39
C LEU A 269 3.77 -3.77 2.84
N TRP A 270 3.93 -3.67 1.51
CA TRP A 270 4.65 -2.55 0.88
C TRP A 270 3.75 -1.33 0.63
N VAL A 271 2.55 -1.52 0.08
CA VAL A 271 1.73 -0.44 -0.50
C VAL A 271 0.25 -0.53 -0.11
N PRO A 272 -0.10 -0.58 1.18
CA PRO A 272 -1.47 -0.80 1.66
C PRO A 272 -2.49 0.22 1.13
N HIS A 273 -2.07 1.42 0.80
CA HIS A 273 -2.95 2.47 0.30
C HIS A 273 -3.55 2.14 -1.09
N HIS A 274 -2.85 1.39 -1.94
CA HIS A 274 -3.42 0.90 -3.20
C HIS A 274 -4.48 -0.17 -2.95
N VAL A 275 -4.26 -1.04 -1.96
CA VAL A 275 -5.29 -2.02 -1.55
C VAL A 275 -6.48 -1.32 -0.89
N GLY A 276 -6.26 -0.25 -0.11
CA GLY A 276 -7.31 0.63 0.40
C GLY A 276 -8.16 1.25 -0.71
N ALA A 277 -7.52 1.73 -1.79
CA ALA A 277 -8.21 2.23 -2.97
C ALA A 277 -9.01 1.14 -3.69
N LEU A 278 -8.46 -0.08 -3.82
CA LEU A 278 -9.20 -1.23 -4.35
C LEU A 278 -10.46 -1.51 -3.52
N ILE A 279 -10.34 -1.54 -2.18
CA ILE A 279 -11.47 -1.74 -1.27
C ILE A 279 -12.55 -0.69 -1.55
N ALA A 280 -12.18 0.58 -1.63
CA ALA A 280 -13.12 1.68 -1.86
C ALA A 280 -13.81 1.58 -3.23
N CYS A 281 -13.05 1.40 -4.31
CA CYS A 281 -13.59 1.24 -5.65
C CYS A 281 -14.50 0.02 -5.78
N PHE A 282 -14.09 -1.11 -5.21
CA PHE A 282 -14.86 -2.35 -5.31
C PHE A 282 -16.16 -2.28 -4.50
N VAL A 283 -16.13 -1.67 -3.31
CA VAL A 283 -17.36 -1.40 -2.51
C VAL A 283 -18.32 -0.51 -3.28
N ALA A 284 -17.84 0.58 -3.89
CA ALA A 284 -18.64 1.46 -4.72
C ALA A 284 -19.30 0.71 -5.90
N PHE A 285 -18.47 -0.07 -6.61
CA PHE A 285 -18.91 -0.89 -7.73
C PHE A 285 -19.99 -1.91 -7.32
N LEU A 286 -19.74 -2.67 -6.24
CA LEU A 286 -20.71 -3.64 -5.72
C LEU A 286 -22.02 -2.98 -5.28
N LEU A 287 -21.94 -1.80 -4.64
CA LEU A 287 -23.09 -1.09 -4.12
C LEU A 287 -24.04 -0.68 -5.26
N LEU A 288 -23.50 -0.08 -6.33
CA LEU A 288 -24.30 0.35 -7.48
C LEU A 288 -24.87 -0.86 -8.24
N ARG A 289 -24.06 -1.89 -8.43
CA ARG A 289 -24.49 -3.16 -9.04
C ARG A 289 -25.62 -3.82 -8.24
N HIS A 290 -25.47 -3.93 -6.92
CA HIS A 290 -26.49 -4.52 -6.05
C HIS A 290 -27.80 -3.73 -6.10
N GLN A 291 -27.72 -2.40 -6.07
CA GLN A 291 -28.89 -1.53 -6.17
C GLN A 291 -29.62 -1.73 -7.51
N ALA A 292 -28.90 -1.78 -8.63
CA ALA A 292 -29.49 -1.98 -9.94
C ALA A 292 -30.13 -3.37 -10.12
N ASP A 293 -29.48 -4.40 -9.59
CA ASP A 293 -29.93 -5.79 -9.74
C ASP A 293 -31.14 -6.14 -8.87
N VAL A 294 -31.14 -5.71 -7.59
CA VAL A 294 -32.12 -6.14 -6.60
C VAL A 294 -33.31 -5.18 -6.56
N HIS A 295 -33.03 -3.89 -6.45
CA HIS A 295 -34.08 -2.90 -6.23
C HIS A 295 -34.62 -2.32 -7.53
N ARG A 296 -33.85 -2.32 -8.60
CA ARG A 296 -34.24 -1.83 -9.94
C ARG A 296 -34.82 -0.42 -9.95
N ASN A 297 -34.41 0.41 -9.00
CA ASN A 297 -34.84 1.81 -8.88
C ASN A 297 -33.65 2.71 -8.55
N TRP A 298 -33.81 4.01 -8.82
CA TRP A 298 -32.84 5.02 -8.40
C TRP A 298 -32.84 5.15 -6.88
N ALA A 299 -31.63 5.17 -6.29
CA ALA A 299 -31.44 5.41 -4.86
C ALA A 299 -30.30 6.39 -4.63
N THR A 300 -30.60 7.58 -4.12
CA THR A 300 -29.65 8.67 -3.92
C THR A 300 -28.58 8.31 -2.88
N GLY A 301 -28.94 7.62 -1.79
CA GLY A 301 -28.00 7.21 -0.74
C GLY A 301 -26.84 6.34 -1.26
N PRO A 302 -27.12 5.22 -1.94
CA PRO A 302 -26.09 4.41 -2.60
C PRO A 302 -25.24 5.17 -3.63
N VAL A 303 -25.83 6.06 -4.43
CA VAL A 303 -25.12 6.87 -5.43
C VAL A 303 -24.13 7.83 -4.75
N ILE A 304 -24.55 8.55 -3.70
CA ILE A 304 -23.68 9.44 -2.93
C ILE A 304 -22.56 8.64 -2.26
N ALA A 305 -22.90 7.53 -1.59
CA ALA A 305 -21.91 6.70 -0.90
C ALA A 305 -20.85 6.12 -1.87
N ALA A 306 -21.28 5.65 -3.05
CA ALA A 306 -20.38 5.18 -4.10
C ALA A 306 -19.51 6.30 -4.66
N GLY A 307 -20.05 7.49 -4.88
CA GLY A 307 -19.30 8.65 -5.31
C GLY A 307 -18.23 9.07 -4.30
N MET A 308 -18.57 9.10 -3.01
CA MET A 308 -17.59 9.37 -1.94
C MET A 308 -16.50 8.29 -1.89
N ALA A 309 -16.84 7.02 -2.13
CA ALA A 309 -15.89 5.93 -2.16
C ALA A 309 -14.91 6.07 -3.34
N PHE A 310 -15.38 6.41 -4.54
CA PHE A 310 -14.50 6.70 -5.68
C PHE A 310 -13.62 7.93 -5.45
N ALA A 311 -14.15 8.98 -4.80
CA ALA A 311 -13.36 10.14 -4.40
C ALA A 311 -12.25 9.76 -3.40
N SER A 312 -12.55 8.95 -2.40
CA SER A 312 -11.56 8.43 -1.45
C SER A 312 -10.49 7.60 -2.14
N ALA A 313 -10.88 6.74 -3.08
CA ALA A 313 -9.95 5.93 -3.86
C ALA A 313 -8.97 6.79 -4.65
N ALA A 314 -9.44 7.86 -5.30
CA ALA A 314 -8.60 8.79 -6.05
C ALA A 314 -7.49 9.42 -5.18
N GLY A 315 -7.81 9.73 -3.92
CA GLY A 315 -6.84 10.25 -2.96
C GLY A 315 -5.98 9.20 -2.27
N MET A 316 -6.30 7.91 -2.39
CA MET A 316 -5.50 6.80 -1.88
C MET A 316 -4.60 6.17 -2.97
N SER A 317 -5.06 6.10 -4.21
CA SER A 317 -4.29 5.59 -5.35
C SER A 317 -4.87 6.07 -6.68
N VAL A 318 -4.15 6.92 -7.35
CA VAL A 318 -4.53 7.38 -8.70
C VAL A 318 -4.50 6.22 -9.71
N TYR A 319 -3.61 5.26 -9.56
CA TYR A 319 -3.44 4.13 -10.48
C TYR A 319 -4.61 3.13 -10.44
N VAL A 320 -5.01 2.70 -9.23
CA VAL A 320 -6.15 1.81 -9.04
C VAL A 320 -7.44 2.51 -9.46
N THR A 321 -7.60 3.78 -9.10
CA THR A 321 -8.78 4.57 -9.49
C THR A 321 -8.84 4.75 -11.01
N PHE A 322 -7.73 5.06 -11.67
CA PHE A 322 -7.66 5.11 -13.13
C PHE A 322 -8.12 3.79 -13.78
N THR A 323 -7.65 2.66 -13.26
CA THR A 323 -8.06 1.33 -13.75
C THR A 323 -9.56 1.12 -13.61
N PHE A 324 -10.17 1.51 -12.48
CA PHE A 324 -11.61 1.44 -12.29
C PHE A 324 -12.38 2.41 -13.19
N VAL A 325 -11.88 3.62 -13.43
CA VAL A 325 -12.50 4.59 -14.35
C VAL A 325 -12.57 4.01 -15.77
N VAL A 326 -11.46 3.43 -16.26
CA VAL A 326 -11.46 2.77 -17.58
C VAL A 326 -12.39 1.55 -17.59
N ALA A 327 -12.39 0.75 -16.53
CA ALA A 327 -13.29 -0.41 -16.42
C ALA A 327 -14.76 0.02 -16.41
N ILE A 328 -15.12 1.08 -15.69
CA ILE A 328 -16.49 1.62 -15.66
C ILE A 328 -16.88 2.20 -17.03
N ALA A 329 -15.94 2.85 -17.74
CA ALA A 329 -16.20 3.33 -19.10
C ALA A 329 -16.49 2.17 -20.08
N LEU A 330 -15.69 1.09 -20.02
CA LEU A 330 -15.97 -0.12 -20.82
C LEU A 330 -17.28 -0.80 -20.37
N TRP A 331 -17.56 -0.84 -19.07
CA TRP A 331 -18.80 -1.36 -18.53
C TRP A 331 -20.01 -0.55 -18.99
N ALA A 332 -19.88 0.77 -19.09
CA ALA A 332 -20.92 1.65 -19.62
C ALA A 332 -21.29 1.28 -21.07
N LEU A 333 -20.31 0.93 -21.91
CA LEU A 333 -20.58 0.45 -23.28
C LEU A 333 -21.40 -0.86 -23.27
N VAL A 334 -21.05 -1.79 -22.36
CA VAL A 334 -21.82 -3.04 -22.20
C VAL A 334 -23.24 -2.76 -21.71
N LEU A 335 -23.41 -1.84 -20.76
CA LEU A 335 -24.74 -1.43 -20.28
C LEU A 335 -25.58 -0.77 -21.35
N MET A 336 -25.02 0.10 -22.19
CA MET A 336 -25.71 0.70 -23.33
C MET A 336 -26.19 -0.39 -24.32
N ALA A 337 -25.32 -1.34 -24.66
CA ALA A 337 -25.66 -2.45 -25.55
C ALA A 337 -26.77 -3.37 -24.96
N ARG A 338 -26.90 -3.40 -23.63
CA ARG A 338 -27.91 -4.22 -22.92
C ARG A 338 -29.10 -3.45 -22.38
N ASN A 339 -29.26 -2.18 -22.75
CA ASN A 339 -30.30 -1.29 -22.26
C ASN A 339 -30.32 -1.11 -20.73
N GLY A 340 -29.16 -1.20 -20.10
CA GLY A 340 -28.95 -1.03 -18.64
C GLY A 340 -28.93 0.42 -18.17
N TRP A 341 -29.84 1.27 -18.69
CA TRP A 341 -29.82 2.72 -18.50
C TRP A 341 -29.85 3.18 -17.05
N LEU A 342 -30.60 2.46 -16.19
CA LEU A 342 -30.65 2.78 -14.76
C LEU A 342 -29.27 2.64 -14.10
N GLU A 343 -28.61 1.53 -14.33
CA GLU A 343 -27.27 1.28 -13.77
C GLU A 343 -26.26 2.27 -14.31
N LEU A 344 -26.31 2.55 -15.63
CA LEU A 344 -25.47 3.56 -16.26
C LEU A 344 -25.67 4.95 -15.62
N ALA A 345 -26.93 5.36 -15.42
CA ALA A 345 -27.25 6.64 -14.77
C ALA A 345 -26.71 6.70 -13.33
N MET A 346 -26.79 5.59 -12.57
CA MET A 346 -26.26 5.53 -11.21
C MET A 346 -24.72 5.64 -11.19
N PHE A 347 -24.02 4.98 -12.11
CA PHE A 347 -22.57 5.14 -12.25
C PHE A 347 -22.20 6.58 -12.67
N ALA A 348 -22.93 7.18 -13.59
CA ALA A 348 -22.72 8.58 -13.99
C ALA A 348 -22.96 9.54 -12.81
N GLY A 349 -24.03 9.35 -12.06
CA GLY A 349 -24.33 10.12 -10.85
C GLY A 349 -23.25 9.98 -9.77
N ALA A 350 -22.77 8.75 -9.52
CA ALA A 350 -21.67 8.50 -8.59
C ALA A 350 -20.36 9.14 -9.09
N GLY A 351 -20.09 9.11 -10.40
CA GLY A 351 -18.96 9.78 -11.02
C GLY A 351 -19.01 11.31 -10.82
N ALA A 352 -20.17 11.93 -11.01
CA ALA A 352 -20.36 13.35 -10.76
C ALA A 352 -20.10 13.72 -9.28
N VAL A 353 -20.64 12.93 -8.35
CA VAL A 353 -20.41 13.09 -6.91
C VAL A 353 -18.92 12.92 -6.60
N ALA A 354 -18.25 11.90 -7.18
CA ALA A 354 -16.83 11.67 -6.99
C ALA A 354 -15.97 12.85 -7.45
N LEU A 355 -16.25 13.39 -8.62
CA LEU A 355 -15.53 14.57 -9.15
C LEU A 355 -15.73 15.79 -8.25
N LEU A 356 -16.96 16.05 -7.82
CA LEU A 356 -17.28 17.19 -6.95
C LEU A 356 -16.48 17.12 -5.64
N TRP A 357 -16.46 15.95 -4.98
CA TRP A 357 -15.78 15.77 -3.70
C TRP A 357 -14.27 15.67 -3.82
N ALA A 358 -13.76 15.08 -4.91
CA ALA A 358 -12.32 14.96 -5.14
C ALA A 358 -11.68 16.24 -5.70
N LEU A 359 -12.45 17.15 -6.28
CA LEU A 359 -11.92 18.33 -6.96
C LEU A 359 -10.93 19.15 -6.13
N PRO A 360 -11.19 19.49 -4.85
CA PRO A 360 -10.23 20.25 -4.03
C PRO A 360 -8.89 19.52 -3.82
N PHE A 361 -8.93 18.18 -3.76
CA PHE A 361 -7.74 17.34 -3.64
C PHE A 361 -6.99 17.26 -4.98
N LEU A 362 -7.69 16.99 -6.08
CA LEU A 362 -7.11 16.86 -7.41
C LEU A 362 -6.46 18.17 -7.90
N VAL A 363 -7.08 19.30 -7.58
CA VAL A 363 -6.47 20.63 -7.88
C VAL A 363 -5.16 20.80 -7.11
N GLY A 364 -5.11 20.36 -5.83
CA GLY A 364 -3.89 20.40 -5.03
C GLY A 364 -2.75 19.50 -5.55
N LEU A 365 -3.08 18.46 -6.32
CA LEU A 365 -2.09 17.59 -6.94
C LEU A 365 -1.45 18.19 -8.22
N ARG A 366 -2.07 19.21 -8.82
CA ARG A 366 -1.53 19.82 -10.03
C ARG A 366 -0.19 20.51 -9.74
N GLY A 367 0.83 20.13 -10.52
CA GLY A 367 2.14 20.78 -10.56
C GLY A 367 2.25 21.87 -11.60
N PRO A 368 3.36 22.63 -11.65
CA PRO A 368 3.75 23.32 -12.86
C PRO A 368 3.76 22.29 -13.99
N ALA A 369 3.20 22.66 -15.14
CA ALA A 369 3.06 21.75 -16.28
C ALA A 369 4.46 21.27 -16.70
N SER A 370 4.82 20.05 -16.31
CA SER A 370 6.09 19.44 -16.71
C SER A 370 6.09 19.01 -18.19
N GLY A 371 4.97 19.19 -18.90
CA GLY A 371 4.79 18.74 -20.28
C GLY A 371 4.70 17.21 -20.43
N ALA A 372 5.05 16.44 -19.40
CA ALA A 372 4.98 14.99 -19.45
C ALA A 372 3.55 14.49 -19.20
N ALA A 373 3.08 13.59 -20.06
CA ALA A 373 1.81 12.92 -19.87
C ALA A 373 1.88 11.99 -18.66
N PHE A 374 0.80 11.90 -17.86
CA PHE A 374 0.71 10.98 -16.73
C PHE A 374 0.86 9.50 -17.13
N VAL A 375 0.42 9.16 -18.34
CA VAL A 375 0.43 7.81 -18.91
C VAL A 375 0.99 7.87 -20.34
N GLU A 376 1.86 6.94 -20.66
CA GLU A 376 2.41 6.73 -22.00
C GLU A 376 2.09 5.34 -22.54
N PHE A 377 2.07 5.18 -23.87
CA PHE A 377 1.94 3.89 -24.52
C PHE A 377 3.28 3.17 -24.50
N ALA A 378 3.30 2.00 -23.87
CA ALA A 378 4.47 1.12 -23.85
C ALA A 378 4.01 -0.33 -23.72
N LEU A 379 4.58 -1.22 -24.53
CA LEU A 379 4.35 -2.66 -24.37
C LEU A 379 5.07 -3.13 -23.09
N ARG A 380 4.38 -3.96 -22.31
CA ARG A 380 4.89 -4.56 -21.07
C ARG A 380 6.25 -5.24 -21.31
N PRO A 381 7.33 -4.82 -20.64
CA PRO A 381 8.65 -5.41 -20.78
C PRO A 381 8.73 -6.78 -20.10
N PHE A 382 9.64 -7.65 -20.61
CA PHE A 382 9.95 -8.92 -19.97
C PHE A 382 11.47 -9.15 -19.96
N PRO A 383 12.22 -8.60 -18.99
CA PRO A 383 13.68 -8.65 -18.93
C PRO A 383 14.26 -10.06 -19.01
N LEU A 384 13.63 -11.04 -18.34
CA LEU A 384 14.08 -12.45 -18.41
C LEU A 384 13.98 -13.02 -19.83
N GLY A 385 12.89 -12.73 -20.55
CA GLY A 385 12.73 -13.16 -21.94
C GLY A 385 13.78 -12.52 -22.84
N VAL A 386 14.08 -11.24 -22.64
CA VAL A 386 15.16 -10.55 -23.34
C VAL A 386 16.53 -11.19 -23.07
N LEU A 387 16.81 -11.49 -21.80
CA LEU A 387 18.06 -12.17 -21.41
C LEU A 387 18.20 -13.56 -22.06
N LEU A 388 17.12 -14.33 -22.09
CA LEU A 388 17.10 -15.66 -22.71
C LEU A 388 17.29 -15.59 -24.22
N ALA A 389 16.63 -14.61 -24.89
CA ALA A 389 16.79 -14.40 -26.32
C ALA A 389 18.23 -13.96 -26.68
N GLN A 390 18.83 -13.08 -25.91
CA GLN A 390 20.24 -12.69 -26.07
C GLN A 390 21.20 -13.87 -25.91
N ARG A 391 20.97 -14.76 -24.92
CA ARG A 391 21.75 -15.98 -24.74
C ARG A 391 21.59 -16.97 -25.90
N ALA A 392 20.45 -16.95 -26.58
CA ALA A 392 20.21 -17.71 -27.80
C ALA A 392 20.80 -17.07 -29.04
N GLY A 393 21.54 -15.97 -28.93
CA GLY A 393 22.18 -15.28 -30.04
C GLY A 393 21.25 -14.38 -30.87
N ILE A 394 20.04 -14.08 -30.34
CA ILE A 394 19.08 -13.19 -31.01
C ILE A 394 19.48 -11.73 -30.73
N ASP A 395 19.71 -10.95 -31.79
CA ASP A 395 20.02 -9.52 -31.65
C ASP A 395 18.75 -8.72 -31.39
N LEU A 396 18.65 -8.13 -30.18
CA LEU A 396 17.53 -7.31 -29.73
C LEU A 396 17.89 -5.82 -29.59
N ARG A 397 18.92 -5.35 -30.32
CA ARG A 397 19.38 -3.94 -30.20
C ARG A 397 18.41 -2.94 -30.82
N THR A 398 17.58 -3.36 -31.75
CA THR A 398 16.59 -2.47 -32.36
C THR A 398 15.32 -2.39 -31.48
N PRO A 399 14.70 -1.21 -31.34
CA PRO A 399 13.44 -1.06 -30.61
C PRO A 399 12.33 -1.96 -31.14
N PHE A 400 12.30 -2.20 -32.45
CA PHE A 400 11.32 -3.10 -33.08
C PHE A 400 11.54 -4.55 -32.66
N ALA A 401 12.77 -5.06 -32.73
CA ALA A 401 13.08 -6.44 -32.31
C ALA A 401 12.77 -6.66 -30.82
N LEU A 402 13.08 -5.67 -29.97
CA LEU A 402 12.75 -5.71 -28.55
C LEU A 402 11.23 -5.74 -28.32
N THR A 403 10.47 -4.91 -29.05
CA THR A 403 9.00 -4.90 -28.96
C THR A 403 8.40 -6.24 -29.38
N VAL A 404 8.88 -6.82 -30.51
CA VAL A 404 8.43 -8.14 -30.98
C VAL A 404 8.76 -9.22 -29.96
N ALA A 405 9.96 -9.20 -29.38
CA ALA A 405 10.36 -10.16 -28.34
C ALA A 405 9.46 -10.06 -27.11
N ASN A 406 9.21 -8.87 -26.61
CA ASN A 406 8.30 -8.65 -25.48
C ASN A 406 6.87 -9.14 -25.79
N ALA A 407 6.36 -8.91 -27.02
CA ALA A 407 5.04 -9.39 -27.43
C ALA A 407 4.98 -10.93 -27.48
N LEU A 408 5.99 -11.58 -28.02
CA LEU A 408 6.07 -13.05 -28.10
C LEU A 408 6.19 -13.70 -26.71
N PHE A 409 6.91 -13.08 -25.80
CA PHE A 409 7.08 -13.58 -24.43
C PHE A 409 5.96 -13.17 -23.47
N LEU A 410 5.01 -12.33 -23.89
CA LEU A 410 3.92 -11.83 -23.03
C LEU A 410 3.12 -12.96 -22.34
N PRO A 411 2.72 -14.07 -23.01
CA PRO A 411 2.03 -15.18 -22.36
C PRO A 411 2.87 -15.85 -21.26
N ILE A 412 4.19 -15.96 -21.47
CA ILE A 412 5.12 -16.52 -20.49
C ILE A 412 5.28 -15.57 -19.30
N ASN A 413 5.42 -14.27 -19.56
CA ASN A 413 5.45 -13.24 -18.50
C ASN A 413 4.22 -13.37 -17.60
N TYR A 414 3.01 -13.33 -18.17
CA TYR A 414 1.78 -13.51 -17.38
C TYR A 414 1.67 -14.89 -16.74
N GLY A 415 2.20 -15.93 -17.38
CA GLY A 415 2.27 -17.28 -16.82
C GLY A 415 3.09 -17.34 -15.54
N ILE A 416 4.23 -16.65 -15.50
CA ILE A 416 5.08 -16.58 -14.30
C ILE A 416 4.45 -15.65 -13.26
N GLU A 417 4.08 -14.44 -13.64
CA GLU A 417 3.57 -13.43 -12.73
C GLU A 417 2.26 -13.81 -12.02
N LEU A 418 1.34 -14.46 -12.73
CA LEU A 418 0.02 -14.82 -12.20
C LEU A 418 -0.10 -16.31 -11.82
N GLY A 419 0.69 -17.19 -12.45
CA GLY A 419 0.73 -18.61 -12.13
C GLY A 419 -0.65 -19.27 -12.03
N PHE A 420 -1.02 -19.68 -10.81
CA PHE A 420 -2.32 -20.27 -10.51
C PHE A 420 -3.50 -19.40 -10.98
N PHE A 421 -3.44 -18.08 -10.79
CA PHE A 421 -4.55 -17.18 -11.13
C PHE A 421 -4.77 -17.04 -12.63
N LEU A 422 -3.72 -17.13 -13.46
CA LEU A 422 -3.89 -17.19 -14.91
C LEU A 422 -4.63 -18.48 -15.32
N ALA A 423 -4.25 -19.63 -14.75
CA ALA A 423 -4.93 -20.91 -15.00
C ALA A 423 -6.42 -20.84 -14.58
N VAL A 424 -6.73 -20.19 -13.47
CA VAL A 424 -8.11 -19.90 -13.03
C VAL A 424 -8.87 -19.11 -14.10
N GLY A 425 -8.30 -18.03 -14.64
CA GLY A 425 -8.91 -17.22 -15.68
C GLY A 425 -9.22 -18.06 -16.94
N VAL A 426 -8.26 -18.87 -17.39
CA VAL A 426 -8.44 -19.78 -18.55
C VAL A 426 -9.54 -20.81 -18.29
N LEU A 427 -9.57 -21.41 -17.11
CA LEU A 427 -10.61 -22.38 -16.75
C LEU A 427 -11.99 -21.72 -16.67
N ARG A 428 -12.08 -20.51 -16.11
CA ARG A 428 -13.34 -19.76 -16.05
C ARG A 428 -13.85 -19.41 -17.43
N GLN A 429 -12.97 -18.98 -18.34
CA GLN A 429 -13.33 -18.75 -19.74
C GLN A 429 -13.85 -20.02 -20.41
N ARG A 430 -13.20 -21.16 -20.20
CA ARG A 430 -13.68 -22.46 -20.74
C ARG A 430 -15.05 -22.86 -20.16
N GLN A 431 -15.29 -22.62 -18.88
CA GLN A 431 -16.60 -22.86 -18.26
C GLN A 431 -17.69 -22.01 -18.89
N LEU A 432 -17.39 -20.73 -19.18
CA LEU A 432 -18.30 -19.81 -19.83
C LEU A 432 -18.62 -20.21 -21.26
N THR A 433 -17.59 -20.50 -22.07
CA THR A 433 -17.75 -20.92 -23.48
C THR A 433 -18.43 -22.28 -23.64
N SER A 434 -18.28 -23.18 -22.68
CA SER A 434 -18.97 -24.48 -22.66
C SER A 434 -20.38 -24.43 -22.07
N GLY A 435 -20.89 -23.25 -21.71
CA GLY A 435 -22.23 -23.09 -21.12
C GLY A 435 -22.36 -23.61 -19.68
N ARG A 436 -21.26 -24.04 -19.05
CA ARG A 436 -21.26 -24.50 -17.65
C ARG A 436 -21.48 -23.39 -16.65
N VAL A 437 -21.14 -22.18 -17.03
CA VAL A 437 -21.38 -20.95 -16.28
C VAL A 437 -22.16 -20.02 -17.18
N GLU A 438 -23.25 -19.48 -16.63
CA GLU A 438 -24.07 -18.52 -17.35
C GLU A 438 -23.37 -17.18 -17.46
N ALA A 439 -23.44 -16.54 -18.62
CA ALA A 439 -22.96 -15.18 -18.87
C ALA A 439 -23.88 -14.13 -18.21
N THR A 440 -24.02 -14.20 -16.89
CA THR A 440 -24.78 -13.21 -16.11
C THR A 440 -24.17 -11.82 -16.25
N THR A 441 -24.98 -10.80 -15.96
CA THR A 441 -24.48 -9.41 -15.92
C THR A 441 -23.33 -9.24 -14.91
N SER A 442 -23.39 -9.94 -13.77
CA SER A 442 -22.30 -9.92 -12.77
C SER A 442 -21.01 -10.59 -13.29
N GLU A 443 -21.13 -11.67 -14.04
CA GLU A 443 -20.00 -12.35 -14.67
C GLU A 443 -19.33 -11.45 -15.72
N LEU A 444 -20.12 -10.78 -16.56
CA LEU A 444 -19.59 -9.83 -17.54
C LEU A 444 -18.92 -8.62 -16.88
N ALA A 445 -19.50 -8.10 -15.80
CA ALA A 445 -18.90 -7.03 -15.03
C ALA A 445 -17.55 -7.43 -14.42
N ALA A 446 -17.44 -8.67 -13.91
CA ALA A 446 -16.18 -9.24 -13.42
C ALA A 446 -15.15 -9.38 -14.55
N TRP A 447 -15.54 -9.88 -15.72
CA TRP A 447 -14.67 -9.95 -16.89
C TRP A 447 -14.22 -8.57 -17.37
N THR A 448 -15.07 -7.55 -17.31
CA THR A 448 -14.68 -6.18 -17.67
C THR A 448 -13.52 -5.69 -16.79
N LEU A 449 -13.57 -5.93 -15.48
CA LEU A 449 -12.46 -5.59 -14.56
C LEU A 449 -11.17 -6.34 -14.92
N VAL A 450 -11.25 -7.64 -15.21
CA VAL A 450 -10.10 -8.45 -15.59
C VAL A 450 -9.49 -7.96 -16.90
N ILE A 451 -10.30 -7.84 -17.96
CA ILE A 451 -9.84 -7.42 -19.29
C ILE A 451 -9.21 -6.02 -19.23
N THR A 452 -9.83 -5.09 -18.52
CA THR A 452 -9.30 -3.73 -18.34
C THR A 452 -7.92 -3.75 -17.69
N SER A 453 -7.74 -4.53 -16.63
CA SER A 453 -6.44 -4.67 -15.96
C SER A 453 -5.36 -5.19 -16.90
N PHE A 454 -5.68 -6.20 -17.72
CA PHE A 454 -4.73 -6.73 -18.71
C PHE A 454 -4.45 -5.73 -19.84
N LEU A 455 -5.44 -5.00 -20.34
CA LEU A 455 -5.23 -3.98 -21.37
C LEU A 455 -4.32 -2.87 -20.86
N ILE A 456 -4.59 -2.33 -19.65
CA ILE A 456 -3.76 -1.29 -19.05
C ILE A 456 -2.35 -1.81 -18.79
N GLY A 457 -2.22 -2.95 -18.11
CA GLY A 457 -0.91 -3.51 -17.75
C GLY A 457 -0.06 -3.96 -18.94
N THR A 458 -0.68 -4.23 -20.10
CA THR A 458 0.02 -4.61 -21.34
C THR A 458 0.50 -3.37 -22.12
N PHE A 459 -0.33 -2.34 -22.24
CA PHE A 459 -0.12 -1.27 -23.22
C PHE A 459 0.16 0.12 -22.62
N LEU A 460 0.01 0.28 -21.30
CA LEU A 460 0.17 1.58 -20.66
C LEU A 460 1.24 1.53 -19.55
N ARG A 461 1.98 2.62 -19.45
CA ARG A 461 3.00 2.83 -18.44
C ARG A 461 2.79 4.18 -17.75
N SER A 462 3.05 4.26 -16.44
CA SER A 462 3.20 5.54 -15.74
C SER A 462 4.54 6.18 -16.08
N SER A 463 4.52 7.49 -16.32
CA SER A 463 5.71 8.30 -16.57
C SER A 463 6.04 9.25 -15.41
N THR A 464 5.29 9.20 -14.31
CA THR A 464 5.39 10.16 -13.20
C THR A 464 6.63 9.93 -12.33
N ILE A 465 6.99 8.66 -12.14
CA ILE A 465 8.16 8.23 -11.34
C ILE A 465 8.95 7.17 -12.13
N SER A 466 10.16 6.87 -11.70
CA SER A 466 11.03 5.89 -12.36
C SER A 466 10.44 4.48 -12.41
N SER A 467 9.63 4.11 -11.43
CA SER A 467 8.92 2.82 -11.39
C SER A 467 7.58 2.88 -12.12
N ASN A 468 7.20 1.76 -12.79
CA ASN A 468 5.92 1.67 -13.48
C ASN A 468 4.78 1.27 -12.51
N ASP A 469 4.46 2.15 -11.56
CA ASP A 469 3.39 1.88 -10.58
C ASP A 469 2.02 1.62 -11.21
N LEU A 470 1.70 2.25 -12.34
CA LEU A 470 0.46 1.93 -13.06
C LEU A 470 0.46 0.47 -13.51
N GLY A 471 1.52 0.01 -14.16
CA GLY A 471 1.65 -1.36 -14.66
C GLY A 471 1.68 -2.42 -13.56
N TRP A 472 2.06 -2.03 -12.32
CA TRP A 472 2.05 -2.92 -11.16
C TRP A 472 0.69 -2.97 -10.47
N ARG A 473 0.03 -1.83 -10.31
CA ARG A 473 -1.19 -1.67 -9.47
C ARG A 473 -2.49 -1.86 -10.24
N CYS A 474 -2.47 -1.75 -11.57
CA CYS A 474 -3.65 -1.99 -12.39
C CYS A 474 -4.17 -3.44 -12.33
N PHE A 475 -3.35 -4.40 -11.88
CA PHE A 475 -3.75 -5.80 -11.74
C PHE A 475 -4.53 -6.11 -10.46
N LEU A 476 -4.55 -5.23 -9.45
CA LEU A 476 -5.28 -5.48 -8.21
C LEU A 476 -6.77 -5.81 -8.42
N PRO A 477 -7.54 -5.14 -9.32
CA PRO A 477 -8.91 -5.54 -9.61
C PRO A 477 -9.00 -6.93 -10.24
N ALA A 478 -8.13 -7.25 -11.21
CA ALA A 478 -8.10 -8.58 -11.83
C ALA A 478 -7.73 -9.66 -10.81
N GLN A 479 -6.70 -9.43 -9.99
CA GLN A 479 -6.29 -10.37 -8.95
C GLN A 479 -7.44 -10.68 -7.97
N LEU A 480 -8.23 -9.66 -7.58
CA LEU A 480 -9.39 -9.87 -6.72
C LEU A 480 -10.44 -10.76 -7.40
N ILE A 481 -10.78 -10.50 -8.66
CA ILE A 481 -11.75 -11.31 -9.40
C ILE A 481 -11.23 -12.74 -9.58
N LEU A 482 -9.97 -12.91 -9.98
CA LEU A 482 -9.34 -14.22 -10.16
C LEU A 482 -9.25 -15.00 -8.84
N LEU A 483 -9.03 -14.31 -7.71
CA LEU A 483 -9.09 -14.90 -6.37
C LEU A 483 -10.50 -15.45 -6.06
N LEU A 484 -11.56 -14.67 -6.35
CA LEU A 484 -12.94 -15.10 -6.11
C LEU A 484 -13.30 -16.31 -7.00
N TRP A 485 -12.93 -16.30 -8.29
CA TRP A 485 -13.13 -17.45 -9.18
C TRP A 485 -12.29 -18.65 -8.79
N GLY A 486 -11.03 -18.43 -8.42
CA GLY A 486 -10.13 -19.48 -7.92
C GLY A 486 -10.69 -20.18 -6.69
N THR A 487 -11.31 -19.41 -5.80
CA THR A 487 -12.01 -19.95 -4.63
C THR A 487 -13.11 -20.94 -5.02
N MET A 488 -13.91 -20.59 -6.01
CA MET A 488 -14.98 -21.46 -6.50
C MET A 488 -14.41 -22.73 -7.15
N ILE A 489 -13.40 -22.57 -8.03
CA ILE A 489 -12.78 -23.71 -8.71
C ILE A 489 -12.11 -24.67 -7.72
N VAL A 490 -11.37 -24.15 -6.74
CA VAL A 490 -10.70 -24.96 -5.71
C VAL A 490 -11.75 -25.64 -4.82
N HIS A 491 -12.81 -24.93 -4.42
CA HIS A 491 -13.89 -25.53 -3.65
C HIS A 491 -14.53 -26.70 -4.40
N ASP A 492 -14.89 -26.50 -5.66
CA ASP A 492 -15.56 -27.50 -6.47
C ASP A 492 -14.64 -28.71 -6.79
N CYS A 493 -13.33 -28.48 -6.93
CA CYS A 493 -12.37 -29.55 -7.21
C CYS A 493 -12.07 -30.47 -6.02
N TRP A 494 -12.03 -29.91 -4.79
CA TRP A 494 -11.49 -30.65 -3.63
C TRP A 494 -12.43 -30.72 -2.42
N PHE A 495 -13.44 -29.87 -2.33
CA PHE A 495 -14.27 -29.77 -1.13
C PHE A 495 -15.76 -30.03 -1.36
N ASP A 496 -16.26 -29.96 -2.60
CA ASP A 496 -17.66 -30.28 -2.90
C ASP A 496 -17.85 -31.78 -3.10
N ARG A 497 -18.43 -32.43 -2.07
CA ARG A 497 -18.83 -33.85 -2.09
C ARG A 497 -20.36 -34.05 -2.15
N SER A 498 -21.13 -32.96 -2.23
CA SER A 498 -22.56 -32.99 -1.92
C SER A 498 -23.50 -32.81 -3.13
N SER A 499 -22.98 -32.60 -4.34
CA SER A 499 -23.83 -32.39 -5.49
C SER A 499 -24.43 -33.71 -5.99
N VAL A 500 -25.75 -33.77 -6.06
CA VAL A 500 -26.54 -34.88 -6.63
C VAL A 500 -26.19 -35.12 -8.11
N ALA A 501 -25.63 -34.12 -8.78
CA ALA A 501 -24.98 -34.18 -10.08
C ALA A 501 -23.66 -33.40 -10.00
N PRO A 502 -22.52 -34.04 -9.67
CA PRO A 502 -21.25 -33.34 -9.65
C PRO A 502 -20.99 -32.76 -11.03
N PRO A 503 -20.53 -31.48 -11.12
CA PRO A 503 -20.05 -30.96 -12.39
C PRO A 503 -18.97 -31.93 -12.90
N PRO A 504 -18.87 -32.19 -14.22
CA PRO A 504 -17.91 -33.13 -14.76
C PRO A 504 -16.53 -32.79 -14.21
N ALA A 505 -15.97 -33.73 -13.44
CA ALA A 505 -14.73 -33.55 -12.72
C ALA A 505 -13.63 -33.08 -13.71
N LEU A 506 -12.86 -32.08 -13.34
CA LEU A 506 -11.68 -31.70 -14.12
C LEU A 506 -10.77 -32.94 -14.30
N PRO A 507 -10.18 -33.13 -15.48
CA PRO A 507 -9.24 -34.24 -15.72
C PRO A 507 -8.19 -34.29 -14.59
N PRO A 508 -7.74 -35.49 -14.19
CA PRO A 508 -6.75 -35.64 -13.11
C PRO A 508 -5.48 -34.82 -13.32
N TRP A 509 -5.01 -34.71 -14.55
CA TRP A 509 -3.83 -33.92 -14.88
C TRP A 509 -4.05 -32.41 -14.66
N VAL A 510 -5.26 -31.89 -14.95
CA VAL A 510 -5.60 -30.47 -14.67
C VAL A 510 -5.60 -30.21 -13.16
N ARG A 511 -6.19 -31.12 -12.38
CA ARG A 511 -6.15 -31.01 -10.91
C ARG A 511 -4.74 -31.07 -10.36
N GLY A 512 -3.90 -31.98 -10.92
CA GLY A 512 -2.48 -32.05 -10.59
C GLY A 512 -1.73 -30.76 -10.92
N ALA A 513 -1.95 -30.20 -12.11
CA ALA A 513 -1.34 -28.94 -12.52
C ALA A 513 -1.77 -27.77 -11.59
N LEU A 514 -3.06 -27.65 -11.26
CA LEU A 514 -3.54 -26.63 -10.33
C LEU A 514 -2.91 -26.79 -8.93
N ALA A 515 -2.79 -28.02 -8.42
CA ALA A 515 -2.14 -28.29 -7.14
C ALA A 515 -0.66 -27.88 -7.16
N THR A 516 0.07 -28.19 -8.25
CA THR A 516 1.47 -27.77 -8.42
C THR A 516 1.60 -26.25 -8.43
N LEU A 517 0.75 -25.53 -9.18
CA LEU A 517 0.74 -24.07 -9.23
C LEU A 517 0.44 -23.45 -7.86
N LEU A 518 -0.49 -24.03 -7.09
CA LEU A 518 -0.77 -23.61 -5.72
C LEU A 518 0.44 -23.80 -4.81
N VAL A 519 1.09 -24.96 -4.86
CA VAL A 519 2.28 -25.23 -4.03
C VAL A 519 3.40 -24.26 -4.37
N LEU A 520 3.71 -24.06 -5.65
CA LEU A 520 4.76 -23.13 -6.09
C LEU A 520 4.45 -21.68 -5.66
N GLY A 521 3.18 -21.24 -5.80
CA GLY A 521 2.75 -19.92 -5.35
C GLY A 521 2.86 -19.74 -3.83
N ILE A 522 2.54 -20.78 -3.04
CA ILE A 522 2.72 -20.74 -1.57
C ILE A 522 4.20 -20.68 -1.22
N LEU A 523 5.06 -21.47 -1.88
CA LEU A 523 6.50 -21.42 -1.68
C LEU A 523 7.07 -20.04 -1.99
N GLY A 524 6.56 -19.38 -3.04
CA GLY A 524 6.88 -17.98 -3.34
C GLY A 524 6.54 -17.04 -2.18
N THR A 525 5.36 -17.14 -1.60
CA THR A 525 4.97 -16.33 -0.43
C THR A 525 5.88 -16.61 0.78
N VAL A 526 6.20 -17.87 1.05
CA VAL A 526 7.10 -18.24 2.15
C VAL A 526 8.48 -17.61 1.93
N TYR A 527 9.02 -17.69 0.71
CA TYR A 527 10.29 -17.04 0.37
C TYR A 527 10.21 -15.52 0.57
N GLN A 528 9.18 -14.86 0.06
CA GLN A 528 9.00 -13.42 0.16
C GLN A 528 8.96 -12.96 1.63
N VAL A 529 8.12 -13.57 2.46
CA VAL A 529 7.99 -13.22 3.89
C VAL A 529 9.30 -13.50 4.64
N PHE A 530 9.96 -14.62 4.33
CA PHE A 530 11.26 -14.95 4.91
C PHE A 530 12.32 -13.90 4.55
N MET A 531 12.46 -13.55 3.27
CA MET A 531 13.48 -12.60 2.82
C MET A 531 13.20 -11.18 3.28
N LEU A 532 11.93 -10.74 3.31
CA LEU A 532 11.55 -9.44 3.89
C LEU A 532 12.13 -9.24 5.29
N ARG A 533 12.16 -10.31 6.08
CA ARG A 533 12.60 -10.26 7.47
C ARG A 533 14.07 -10.61 7.66
N MET A 534 14.53 -11.67 6.98
CA MET A 534 15.84 -12.27 7.24
C MET A 534 16.97 -11.61 6.45
N PHE A 535 16.67 -10.96 5.32
CA PHE A 535 17.69 -10.40 4.44
C PHE A 535 18.65 -9.44 5.16
N PRO A 536 18.22 -8.45 5.99
CA PRO A 536 19.13 -7.56 6.70
C PRO A 536 20.04 -8.31 7.68
N ILE A 537 19.53 -9.36 8.32
CA ILE A 537 20.29 -10.19 9.26
C ILE A 537 21.35 -11.01 8.52
N LEU A 538 20.97 -11.63 7.41
CA LEU A 538 21.87 -12.43 6.58
C LEU A 538 22.97 -11.57 5.93
N ALA A 539 22.62 -10.35 5.51
CA ALA A 539 23.57 -9.38 4.97
C ALA A 539 24.58 -8.90 6.03
N ASP A 540 24.12 -8.57 7.25
CA ASP A 540 24.97 -8.17 8.37
C ASP A 540 25.94 -9.30 8.78
N ARG A 541 25.52 -10.56 8.66
CA ARG A 541 26.38 -11.75 8.91
C ARG A 541 27.30 -12.11 7.75
N GLY A 542 27.18 -11.43 6.60
CA GLY A 542 27.95 -11.74 5.39
C GLY A 542 27.53 -13.04 4.68
N ALA A 543 26.34 -13.58 5.02
CA ALA A 543 25.81 -14.79 4.39
C ALA A 543 25.24 -14.53 2.98
N ILE A 544 24.94 -13.28 2.66
CA ILE A 544 24.44 -12.83 1.36
C ILE A 544 25.44 -11.85 0.76
N ARG A 545 25.69 -11.99 -0.57
CA ARG A 545 26.56 -11.05 -1.30
C ARG A 545 25.92 -9.66 -1.35
N ARG A 546 26.73 -8.62 -1.14
CA ARG A 546 26.33 -7.21 -1.28
C ARG A 546 25.96 -6.93 -2.73
N GLY A 547 24.95 -6.12 -2.97
CA GLY A 547 24.78 -5.64 -4.33
C GLY A 547 23.46 -4.98 -4.70
N GLN A 548 22.34 -5.33 -4.08
CA GLN A 548 21.04 -4.77 -4.42
C GLN A 548 20.27 -4.39 -3.15
N THR A 549 20.86 -3.46 -2.39
CA THR A 549 20.19 -2.94 -1.20
C THR A 549 20.09 -1.42 -1.28
N TRP A 550 18.97 -0.92 -0.83
CA TRP A 550 18.68 0.50 -0.69
C TRP A 550 19.44 1.17 0.48
N VAL A 551 20.12 0.36 1.30
CA VAL A 551 20.97 0.80 2.42
C VAL A 551 22.29 0.04 2.35
N ASP A 552 23.39 0.65 2.80
CA ASP A 552 24.66 -0.05 2.98
C ASP A 552 24.55 -1.06 4.13
N MET A 553 24.13 -2.27 3.80
CA MET A 553 24.08 -3.39 4.73
C MET A 553 25.43 -4.06 4.84
N ASP A 554 26.40 -3.38 5.45
CA ASP A 554 27.68 -3.95 5.85
C ASP A 554 27.57 -4.69 7.19
N ARG A 555 28.70 -5.23 7.69
CA ARG A 555 28.73 -5.95 8.96
C ARG A 555 28.43 -5.08 10.20
N GLN A 556 28.32 -3.77 10.04
CA GLN A 556 28.00 -2.81 11.12
C GLN A 556 26.57 -2.25 10.98
N PHE A 557 25.84 -2.63 9.95
CA PHE A 557 24.50 -2.11 9.66
C PHE A 557 23.56 -2.16 10.88
N GLY A 558 23.48 -3.30 11.55
CA GLY A 558 22.62 -3.47 12.72
C GLY A 558 22.98 -2.54 13.88
N LYS A 559 24.27 -2.31 14.12
CA LYS A 559 24.75 -1.39 15.17
C LYS A 559 24.47 0.06 14.82
N ARG A 560 24.72 0.47 13.57
CA ARG A 560 24.37 1.82 13.10
C ARG A 560 22.87 2.10 13.18
N ALA A 561 22.03 1.18 12.75
CA ALA A 561 20.59 1.33 12.85
C ALA A 561 20.12 1.49 14.31
N TYR A 562 20.71 0.74 15.25
CA TYR A 562 20.43 0.86 16.68
C TYR A 562 20.85 2.23 17.23
N ALA A 563 22.09 2.63 16.91
CA ALA A 563 22.66 3.91 17.35
C ALA A 563 21.88 5.11 16.81
N LEU A 564 21.52 5.06 15.52
CA LEU A 564 20.74 6.11 14.86
C LEU A 564 19.33 6.25 15.47
N ARG A 565 18.64 5.13 15.67
CA ARG A 565 17.34 5.14 16.34
C ARG A 565 17.42 5.72 17.74
N SER A 566 18.42 5.32 18.53
CA SER A 566 18.63 5.83 19.88
C SER A 566 18.90 7.34 19.87
N ALA A 567 19.68 7.83 18.92
CA ALA A 567 19.95 9.26 18.74
C ALA A 567 18.67 10.04 18.44
N TYR A 568 17.82 9.58 17.52
CA TYR A 568 16.56 10.24 17.21
C TYR A 568 15.57 10.24 18.37
N GLN A 569 15.51 9.20 19.20
CA GLN A 569 14.70 9.20 20.42
C GLN A 569 15.10 10.31 21.39
N VAL A 570 16.40 10.59 21.51
CA VAL A 570 16.89 11.71 22.34
C VAL A 570 16.60 13.06 21.67
N LEU A 571 16.75 13.16 20.35
CA LEU A 571 16.47 14.38 19.60
C LEU A 571 14.98 14.77 19.67
N ASP A 572 14.08 13.79 19.50
CA ASP A 572 12.64 13.97 19.60
C ASP A 572 12.20 14.46 20.99
N ALA A 573 12.94 14.10 22.05
CA ALA A 573 12.71 14.56 23.40
C ALA A 573 13.29 15.96 23.68
N LYS A 574 14.38 16.36 22.98
CA LYS A 574 15.09 17.62 23.22
C LYS A 574 14.67 18.78 22.31
N LEU A 575 14.08 18.47 21.17
CA LEU A 575 13.73 19.44 20.13
C LEU A 575 12.21 19.54 19.95
N PRO A 576 11.70 20.71 19.59
CA PRO A 576 10.28 20.87 19.31
C PRO A 576 9.90 20.05 18.07
N ALA A 577 8.67 19.55 18.01
CA ALA A 577 8.18 18.75 16.88
C ALA A 577 8.27 19.49 15.53
N SER A 578 8.33 20.82 15.51
CA SER A 578 8.50 21.65 14.32
C SER A 578 9.94 21.72 13.82
N ALA A 579 10.93 21.28 14.61
CA ALA A 579 12.35 21.35 14.24
C ALA A 579 12.63 20.66 12.91
N VAL A 580 13.59 21.22 12.17
CA VAL A 580 14.12 20.67 10.93
C VAL A 580 15.47 20.02 11.21
N LEU A 581 15.58 18.72 10.98
CA LEU A 581 16.80 17.96 11.19
C LEU A 581 17.45 17.58 9.86
N GLN A 582 18.76 17.82 9.73
CA GLN A 582 19.47 17.55 8.50
C GLN A 582 20.54 16.48 8.69
N GLY A 583 20.32 15.32 8.08
CA GLY A 583 21.36 14.31 7.83
C GLY A 583 22.04 14.52 6.48
N ASN A 584 23.04 13.72 6.15
CA ASN A 584 23.68 13.79 4.83
C ASN A 584 22.69 13.32 3.74
N PRO A 585 22.26 14.19 2.80
CA PRO A 585 21.27 13.84 1.79
C PRO A 585 21.80 12.85 0.74
N THR A 586 23.13 12.70 0.62
CA THR A 586 23.80 11.84 -0.38
C THR A 586 24.14 10.45 0.15
N THR A 587 23.95 10.19 1.46
CA THR A 587 24.20 8.87 2.05
C THR A 587 23.05 7.90 1.81
N LYS A 588 23.35 6.61 1.72
CA LYS A 588 22.32 5.56 1.67
C LYS A 588 21.56 5.42 2.98
N ASP A 589 22.15 5.82 4.12
CA ASP A 589 21.51 5.76 5.45
C ASP A 589 20.34 6.75 5.60
N ARG A 590 20.14 7.64 4.63
CA ARG A 590 19.01 8.60 4.57
C ARG A 590 17.63 7.96 4.83
N VAL A 591 17.45 6.72 4.39
CA VAL A 591 16.21 5.96 4.61
C VAL A 591 15.96 5.72 6.10
N LEU A 592 17.02 5.38 6.86
CA LEU A 592 16.92 5.19 8.31
C LEU A 592 16.67 6.51 9.03
N HIS A 593 17.28 7.61 8.56
CA HIS A 593 17.01 8.95 9.10
C HIS A 593 15.50 9.26 9.03
N MET A 594 14.86 9.01 7.89
CA MET A 594 13.43 9.25 7.71
C MET A 594 12.53 8.28 8.47
N LEU A 595 12.99 7.03 8.64
CA LEU A 595 12.25 6.00 9.38
C LEU A 595 12.16 6.33 10.87
N TYR A 596 13.24 6.88 11.44
CA TYR A 596 13.35 7.11 12.89
C TYR A 596 13.08 8.56 13.30
N SER A 597 13.18 9.52 12.38
CA SER A 597 12.95 10.94 12.67
C SER A 597 11.46 11.29 12.73
N GLY A 598 11.08 12.03 13.79
CA GLY A 598 9.79 12.72 13.87
C GLY A 598 9.80 14.10 13.19
N HIS A 599 10.84 14.46 12.44
CA HIS A 599 11.11 15.80 11.94
C HIS A 599 11.24 15.84 10.42
N ALA A 600 10.99 17.01 9.83
CA ALA A 600 11.26 17.26 8.42
C ALA A 600 12.76 17.51 8.19
N ALA A 601 13.23 17.31 6.94
CA ALA A 601 14.58 17.64 6.52
C ALA A 601 14.60 18.75 5.48
N ALA A 602 15.64 19.61 5.48
CA ALA A 602 15.81 20.62 4.45
C ALA A 602 16.08 20.02 3.07
N ALA A 603 16.84 18.91 3.02
CA ALA A 603 16.95 17.98 1.88
C ALA A 603 17.02 16.56 2.42
N GLY A 604 15.96 15.78 2.26
CA GLY A 604 15.88 14.41 2.79
C GLY A 604 16.67 13.40 1.98
N ASP A 605 16.85 13.64 0.68
CA ASP A 605 17.64 12.84 -0.26
C ASP A 605 18.13 13.71 -1.40
N GLU A 606 18.86 13.13 -2.36
CA GLU A 606 19.42 13.84 -3.52
C GLU A 606 18.35 14.45 -4.43
N GLY A 607 17.13 13.93 -4.42
CA GLY A 607 15.98 14.42 -5.19
C GLY A 607 15.01 15.26 -4.38
N CYS A 608 15.18 15.40 -3.05
CA CYS A 608 14.25 16.05 -2.11
C CYS A 608 12.81 15.58 -2.28
N ALA A 609 12.60 14.36 -2.76
CA ALA A 609 11.29 13.82 -3.15
C ALA A 609 10.48 14.81 -4.04
N THR A 610 11.13 15.47 -4.99
CA THR A 610 10.49 16.47 -5.88
C THR A 610 9.42 15.87 -6.77
N ASP A 611 9.44 14.56 -7.01
CA ASP A 611 8.33 13.82 -7.61
C ASP A 611 7.00 14.02 -6.85
N PHE A 612 7.10 14.30 -5.54
CA PHE A 612 5.96 14.59 -4.66
C PHE A 612 5.75 16.09 -4.41
N GLY A 613 6.40 16.95 -5.14
CA GLY A 613 6.28 18.40 -5.08
C GLY A 613 7.58 19.11 -4.72
N GLY A 614 7.90 20.13 -5.45
CA GLY A 614 9.11 20.93 -5.32
C GLY A 614 9.75 21.20 -6.66
N ASP A 615 10.84 21.96 -6.64
CA ASP A 615 11.64 22.31 -7.84
C ASP A 615 12.94 21.49 -7.80
N PRO A 616 13.19 20.64 -8.83
CA PRO A 616 14.39 19.82 -8.89
C PRO A 616 15.70 20.64 -8.93
N GLY A 617 15.68 21.83 -9.58
CA GLY A 617 16.84 22.69 -9.67
C GLY A 617 17.21 23.30 -8.30
N LEU A 618 16.20 23.77 -7.55
CA LEU A 618 16.39 24.24 -6.17
C LEU A 618 16.84 23.11 -5.26
N CYS A 619 16.32 21.89 -5.45
CA CYS A 619 16.77 20.73 -4.68
C CYS A 619 18.25 20.44 -4.94
N ALA A 620 18.68 20.34 -6.21
CA ALA A 620 20.08 20.06 -6.56
C ALA A 620 21.05 21.10 -5.96
N GLN A 621 20.71 22.39 -6.04
CA GLN A 621 21.49 23.46 -5.41
C GLN A 621 21.59 23.28 -3.88
N ARG A 622 20.47 22.97 -3.21
CA ARG A 622 20.42 22.75 -1.76
C ARG A 622 21.22 21.52 -1.35
N VAL A 623 21.05 20.41 -2.05
CA VAL A 623 21.83 19.18 -1.80
C VAL A 623 23.33 19.42 -1.93
N GLN A 624 23.75 20.16 -2.96
CA GLN A 624 25.16 20.53 -3.14
C GLN A 624 25.70 21.36 -1.97
N LYS A 625 24.97 22.40 -1.53
CA LYS A 625 25.38 23.23 -0.39
C LYS A 625 25.39 22.44 0.92
N LEU A 626 24.33 21.64 1.19
CA LEU A 626 24.25 20.84 2.39
C LEU A 626 25.31 19.73 2.42
N GLY A 627 25.64 19.11 1.27
CA GLY A 627 26.69 18.12 1.16
C GLY A 627 28.04 18.61 1.66
N VAL A 628 28.34 19.90 1.50
CA VAL A 628 29.58 20.51 1.99
C VAL A 628 29.73 20.35 3.52
N LEU A 629 28.62 20.42 4.28
CA LEU A 629 28.63 20.25 5.75
C LEU A 629 29.16 18.90 6.17
N PHE A 630 28.97 17.85 5.37
CA PHE A 630 29.36 16.47 5.66
C PHE A 630 30.71 16.07 5.04
N HIS A 631 31.26 16.94 4.14
CA HIS A 631 32.49 16.66 3.42
C HIS A 631 33.66 17.55 3.82
N ARG A 632 33.42 18.78 4.31
CA ARG A 632 34.50 19.72 4.70
C ARG A 632 34.73 19.74 6.19
N ALA A 633 35.95 19.64 6.59
CA ALA A 633 36.38 19.64 8.00
C ALA A 633 36.19 21.01 8.70
N ASP A 634 36.21 22.13 7.95
CA ASP A 634 35.98 23.45 8.48
C ASP A 634 34.49 23.71 8.76
N GLY A 635 34.15 24.06 9.99
CA GLY A 635 32.76 24.34 10.41
C GLY A 635 32.30 25.78 10.13
N ASN A 636 33.08 26.59 9.38
CA ASN A 636 32.82 28.04 9.22
C ASN A 636 31.48 28.34 8.52
N SER A 637 31.02 27.45 7.65
CA SER A 637 29.75 27.60 6.92
C SER A 637 28.54 26.95 7.61
N LEU A 638 28.75 26.17 8.69
CA LEU A 638 27.69 25.39 9.30
C LEU A 638 26.50 26.25 9.75
N ASP A 639 26.76 27.22 10.63
CA ASP A 639 25.72 28.05 11.22
C ASP A 639 25.04 28.94 10.17
N ALA A 640 25.80 29.47 9.19
CA ALA A 640 25.25 30.24 8.08
C ALA A 640 24.34 29.37 7.18
N THR A 641 24.76 28.16 6.85
CA THR A 641 23.95 27.21 6.06
C THR A 641 22.70 26.76 6.84
N CYS A 642 22.82 26.52 8.14
CA CYS A 642 21.68 26.22 8.98
C CYS A 642 20.65 27.36 8.99
N GLN A 643 21.11 28.61 9.12
CA GLN A 643 20.26 29.78 9.10
C GLN A 643 19.59 29.96 7.74
N GLU A 644 20.34 29.78 6.63
CA GLU A 644 19.83 29.91 5.25
C GLU A 644 18.65 28.97 4.99
N TYR A 645 18.73 27.72 5.49
CA TYR A 645 17.71 26.70 5.26
C TYR A 645 16.78 26.43 6.43
N GLY A 646 16.92 27.17 7.54
CA GLY A 646 16.10 27.02 8.75
C GLY A 646 16.28 25.63 9.38
N ILE A 647 17.52 25.16 9.47
CA ILE A 647 17.89 23.88 10.10
C ILE A 647 18.14 24.11 11.58
N ASP A 648 17.50 23.30 12.44
CA ASP A 648 17.66 23.39 13.89
C ASP A 648 18.79 22.52 14.41
N ALA A 649 19.02 21.36 13.77
CA ALA A 649 20.15 20.49 14.10
C ALA A 649 20.65 19.68 12.90
N VAL A 650 21.95 19.38 12.92
CA VAL A 650 22.63 18.53 11.93
C VAL A 650 22.99 17.19 12.58
N VAL A 651 22.70 16.10 11.89
CA VAL A 651 22.97 14.71 12.32
C VAL A 651 24.06 14.13 11.44
N VAL A 652 25.19 13.77 12.03
CA VAL A 652 26.39 13.26 11.33
C VAL A 652 26.58 11.78 11.70
N GLY A 653 26.80 10.93 10.70
CA GLY A 653 27.08 9.51 10.85
C GLY A 653 28.57 9.17 10.73
N ASP A 654 28.98 7.98 11.17
CA ASP A 654 30.35 7.47 11.05
C ASP A 654 30.80 7.27 9.60
N SER A 655 29.86 7.21 8.66
CA SER A 655 30.12 7.15 7.22
C SER A 655 30.51 8.49 6.61
N ASP A 656 30.19 9.62 7.28
CA ASP A 656 30.47 10.95 6.78
C ASP A 656 31.97 11.29 6.86
N ARG A 657 32.46 12.03 5.88
CA ARG A 657 33.89 12.39 5.80
C ARG A 657 34.34 13.21 7.00
N VAL A 658 33.52 14.17 7.46
CA VAL A 658 33.80 15.02 8.62
C VAL A 658 33.93 14.23 9.92
N TRP A 659 33.33 13.05 10.02
CA TRP A 659 33.51 12.15 11.15
C TRP A 659 34.90 11.48 11.15
N ARG A 660 35.39 11.11 9.95
CA ARG A 660 36.63 10.36 9.77
C ARG A 660 37.86 11.24 9.81
N GLU A 661 37.74 12.50 9.43
CA GLU A 661 38.85 13.46 9.43
C GLU A 661 39.04 14.07 10.81
N ARG A 662 40.31 14.14 11.25
CA ARG A 662 40.73 14.82 12.48
C ARG A 662 41.88 15.77 12.17
N PRO A 663 41.78 17.06 12.50
CA PRO A 663 40.66 17.74 13.16
C PRO A 663 39.49 18.05 12.20
N SER A 664 38.26 18.00 12.71
CA SER A 664 37.09 18.51 12.03
C SER A 664 36.11 19.18 13.01
N TRP A 665 35.15 19.93 12.51
CA TRP A 665 34.18 20.64 13.33
C TRP A 665 33.34 19.73 14.24
N VAL A 666 33.13 18.48 13.83
CA VAL A 666 32.43 17.45 14.61
C VAL A 666 33.10 17.20 15.96
N TRP A 667 34.43 17.25 16.01
CA TRP A 667 35.22 16.97 17.22
C TRP A 667 35.49 18.23 18.07
N SER A 668 35.16 19.41 17.58
CA SER A 668 35.35 20.68 18.28
C SER A 668 34.07 21.27 18.88
N ARG A 669 32.93 20.74 18.54
CA ARG A 669 31.60 21.23 19.03
C ARG A 669 30.98 20.27 20.04
N ASN A 670 30.23 20.82 20.98
CA ASN A 670 29.45 20.03 21.95
C ASN A 670 28.21 19.44 21.29
N PRO A 671 28.03 18.10 21.21
CA PRO A 671 26.89 17.47 20.60
C PRO A 671 25.66 17.50 21.52
N LEU A 672 24.46 17.58 20.91
CA LEU A 672 23.18 17.31 21.59
C LEU A 672 23.05 15.85 21.98
N VAL A 673 23.57 14.98 21.09
CA VAL A 673 23.60 13.52 21.20
C VAL A 673 24.93 13.04 20.64
N ALA A 674 25.56 12.07 21.30
CA ALA A 674 26.74 11.38 20.82
C ALA A 674 26.67 9.90 21.19
N ASN A 675 27.00 9.04 20.24
CA ASN A 675 27.29 7.63 20.43
C ASN A 675 28.36 7.18 19.42
N ASP A 676 28.68 5.90 19.38
CA ASP A 676 29.79 5.38 18.55
C ASP A 676 29.62 5.54 17.02
N TYR A 677 28.39 5.83 16.55
CA TYR A 677 28.05 5.87 15.13
C TYR A 677 27.36 7.17 14.70
N VAL A 678 26.85 7.97 15.64
CA VAL A 678 26.03 9.16 15.33
C VAL A 678 26.32 10.27 16.33
N MET A 679 26.51 11.49 15.82
CA MET A 679 26.53 12.72 16.60
C MET A 679 25.52 13.72 16.00
N ALA A 680 24.84 14.46 16.87
CA ALA A 680 23.95 15.53 16.44
C ALA A 680 24.31 16.85 17.11
N PHE A 681 24.27 17.93 16.33
CA PHE A 681 24.70 19.26 16.76
C PHE A 681 23.59 20.28 16.53
N ARG A 682 23.36 21.14 17.51
CA ARG A 682 22.43 22.25 17.36
C ARG A 682 23.04 23.32 16.42
N CYS A 683 22.21 23.88 15.56
CA CYS A 683 22.56 25.02 14.72
C CYS A 683 22.30 26.35 15.42
N GLY A 684 23.14 27.37 15.16
CA GLY A 684 22.99 28.73 15.66
C GLY A 684 23.76 29.05 16.95
N ALA A 685 23.99 30.31 17.21
CA ALA A 685 24.82 30.85 18.29
C ALA A 685 24.32 30.57 19.72
N ALA A 686 23.22 29.86 19.92
CA ALA A 686 22.69 29.50 21.26
C ALA A 686 23.54 28.43 21.98
N ALA A 687 24.57 27.88 21.35
CA ALA A 687 25.48 26.91 21.98
C ALA A 687 26.39 27.55 23.04
N ALA A 688 26.54 28.88 23.08
CA ALA A 688 27.46 29.57 23.97
C ALA A 688 26.86 29.94 25.35
N ASN A 689 25.53 29.94 25.52
CA ASN A 689 24.87 30.50 26.74
C ASN A 689 24.28 29.46 27.72
N MET A 690 24.54 28.17 27.57
CA MET A 690 24.11 27.16 28.56
C MET A 690 25.25 26.64 29.47
N GLN A 691 26.35 27.42 29.61
CA GLN A 691 27.43 27.20 30.56
C GLN A 691 27.43 28.26 31.68
N ARG A 692 26.26 28.75 32.13
CA ARG A 692 26.19 29.48 33.38
C ARG A 692 25.10 28.95 34.29
#